data_dc8e0a66b06508d3ee893a475886645a
#
_entry.id   dc8e0a66b06508d3ee893a475886645a
#
_cell.length_a   1.000
_cell.length_b   1.000
_cell.length_c   1.000
_cell.angle_alpha   90.00
_cell.angle_beta   90.00
_cell.angle_gamma   90.00
#
_symmetry.space_group_name_H-M   'P 1'
#
loop_
_entity.id
_entity.type
_entity.pdbx_description
1 polymer ?
#
loop_
_entity_poly.entity_id
_entity_poly.type
_entity_poly.pdbx_seq_one_letter_code
_entity_poly.pdbx_strand_id
1 'polypeptide(L)'
;PSYKDYHRMNSQERVLFSRQLIESNMNFGRVPTGETFEAAYEQLMSKQISQAEFEQKVEKLQGRNTDWFDLLFRSDVTHTHALNVSGGTEAVKYYVSAGYSNIEGAAKGSDSEKFSALAKVDAEYNEYLGFTAKIDYATTSNTGYSSVVNPFDYAYSTTRTMPAYNEDGSYYMSYRAAGITGRDYIGYNILKELKNTGKSSKMDDFNALLALRLKLWKGLKYEGTFSWHTGNTNTRDWATAQSYKVTEIRGYEYGAYTEYDSEFSDSKLPYGGMLTQGSTRKSGYTLRNMLSYSHLFGIHDVSVSVGTEARRNEYKGVSTTGYGWVPEFGEMFSPVETPSYISTYGGNKPTNTNSFTQVASFFGIASYCYDNRYVFNANIRSDGSNKFGSDPKYRWLPTYSFAVKWIASNESFLENAKWINNLSFRGSYGIQGNIHESATPYLIVTVGDRDRVTGLPVSKISRLPNPDLRWEKTKSWNAAVDFALFDGRVKGGFDIYRKNTSDLIMSKQVAASTGQNVLYYNAGKMVNKGFEGFVNLDLVNNRDWDWRFGFNFGRNVNEITLANRDDLSEASVVDQMLAGTLAVEGQPIGSMYAYRFAGLNQDNGYPLFYAKNGQKVHRALRQDLELVHCGSIFPRLSGGFDTQVTFKKVLSLSLNFAYSTGSVSRLPKFYDSYTIDPLTNLSDEWLKCWKQAGDNTIYPAPYNSTDMKNYLATETGSVYDISEGISGHSDPYNLYNDSDIRVAKADFLKLKMVALSYSVPQNVLDFLHVSSMLVRFQVMNLFTIADKKWKGLDPETNGANIPALPTYSFGINVSF
;
A
#
# COMPACT_ATOMS: atom_id res chain seq x y z
N PRO A 1 16.46 4.29 8.07
CA PRO A 1 17.00 3.13 7.36
C PRO A 1 18.53 3.22 7.28
N SER A 2 19.21 2.10 7.29
CA SER A 2 20.66 1.99 7.18
C SER A 2 21.07 0.76 6.36
N TYR A 3 22.32 0.71 5.87
CA TYR A 3 22.83 -0.46 5.14
C TYR A 3 22.84 -1.76 5.96
N LYS A 4 22.86 -1.67 7.28
CA LYS A 4 22.79 -2.85 8.17
C LYS A 4 21.43 -3.56 8.06
N ASP A 5 20.38 -2.81 7.69
CA ASP A 5 19.02 -3.31 7.62
C ASP A 5 18.73 -4.05 6.31
N TYR A 6 19.60 -3.92 5.27
CA TYR A 6 19.29 -4.37 3.90
C TYR A 6 20.30 -5.37 3.30
N HIS A 7 21.36 -5.75 4.00
CA HIS A 7 22.35 -6.71 3.51
C HIS A 7 22.93 -6.34 2.14
N ARG A 8 23.30 -5.07 1.96
CA ARG A 8 23.92 -4.58 0.72
C ARG A 8 25.42 -4.53 0.87
N MET A 9 26.17 -4.77 -0.22
CA MET A 9 27.63 -4.76 -0.24
C MET A 9 28.19 -3.42 0.23
N ASN A 10 29.24 -3.48 1.00
CA ASN A 10 30.13 -2.33 1.23
C ASN A 10 31.10 -2.17 0.04
N SER A 11 31.94 -1.13 0.06
CA SER A 11 32.85 -0.84 -1.05
C SER A 11 33.94 -1.90 -1.24
N GLN A 12 34.44 -2.49 -0.17
CA GLN A 12 35.43 -3.58 -0.25
C GLN A 12 34.79 -4.82 -0.88
N GLU A 13 33.62 -5.21 -0.42
CA GLU A 13 32.85 -6.33 -0.96
C GLU A 13 32.50 -6.12 -2.42
N ARG A 14 32.09 -4.90 -2.81
CA ARG A 14 31.75 -4.57 -4.19
C ARG A 14 32.97 -4.65 -5.11
N VAL A 15 34.13 -4.13 -4.69
CA VAL A 15 35.37 -4.22 -5.45
C VAL A 15 35.85 -5.68 -5.54
N LEU A 16 35.77 -6.45 -4.46
CA LEU A 16 36.09 -7.89 -4.47
C LEU A 16 35.22 -8.64 -5.49
N PHE A 17 33.93 -8.38 -5.48
CA PHE A 17 33.00 -8.98 -6.42
C PHE A 17 33.28 -8.59 -7.88
N SER A 18 33.59 -7.31 -8.14
CA SER A 18 33.98 -6.84 -9.47
C SER A 18 35.24 -7.53 -9.99
N ARG A 19 36.25 -7.73 -9.12
CA ARG A 19 37.47 -8.49 -9.43
C ARG A 19 37.14 -9.94 -9.82
N GLN A 20 36.29 -10.62 -9.05
CA GLN A 20 35.81 -11.97 -9.36
C GLN A 20 35.09 -12.07 -10.69
N LEU A 21 34.28 -11.07 -11.06
CA LEU A 21 33.61 -11.04 -12.34
C LEU A 21 34.59 -10.98 -13.50
N ILE A 22 35.67 -10.18 -13.36
CA ILE A 22 36.70 -10.06 -14.39
C ILE A 22 37.50 -11.36 -14.52
N GLU A 23 37.91 -11.96 -13.40
CA GLU A 23 38.63 -13.25 -13.38
C GLU A 23 37.82 -14.38 -14.01
N SER A 24 36.48 -14.30 -13.96
CA SER A 24 35.55 -15.24 -14.59
C SER A 24 35.22 -14.91 -16.04
N ASN A 25 35.87 -13.98 -16.68
CA ASN A 25 35.62 -13.50 -18.06
C ASN A 25 34.20 -12.97 -18.28
N MET A 26 33.58 -12.41 -17.26
CA MET A 26 32.24 -11.87 -17.35
C MET A 26 32.25 -10.47 -17.96
N ASN A 27 31.40 -10.23 -18.93
CA ASN A 27 31.21 -8.90 -19.47
C ASN A 27 30.38 -8.05 -18.53
N PHE A 28 30.88 -6.84 -18.27
CA PHE A 28 30.05 -5.79 -17.69
C PHE A 28 29.16 -5.23 -18.79
N GLY A 29 28.07 -4.63 -18.42
CA GLY A 29 27.41 -3.68 -19.27
C GLY A 29 28.38 -2.56 -19.66
N ARG A 30 27.97 -1.67 -20.57
CA ARG A 30 28.80 -0.52 -20.98
C ARG A 30 29.34 0.19 -19.75
N VAL A 31 30.67 0.19 -19.59
CA VAL A 31 31.33 0.80 -18.43
C VAL A 31 31.18 2.31 -18.55
N PRO A 32 30.44 2.96 -17.62
CA PRO A 32 30.38 4.41 -17.61
C PRO A 32 31.75 4.97 -17.23
N THR A 33 32.09 6.12 -17.77
CA THR A 33 33.22 6.89 -17.26
C THR A 33 32.93 7.30 -15.83
N GLY A 34 33.73 6.86 -14.88
CA GLY A 34 33.50 7.19 -13.49
C GLY A 34 34.38 6.43 -12.52
N GLU A 35 34.19 6.68 -11.24
CA GLU A 35 34.95 6.06 -10.17
C GLU A 35 34.36 4.67 -9.80
N THR A 36 34.57 3.70 -10.69
CA THR A 36 34.25 2.28 -10.45
C THR A 36 35.47 1.41 -10.70
N PHE A 37 35.48 0.20 -10.15
CA PHE A 37 36.55 -0.77 -10.37
C PHE A 37 36.66 -1.13 -11.86
N GLU A 38 35.52 -1.31 -12.50
CA GLU A 38 35.41 -1.70 -13.91
C GLU A 38 35.99 -0.60 -14.83
N ALA A 39 35.69 0.68 -14.55
CA ALA A 39 36.26 1.79 -15.29
C ALA A 39 37.80 1.90 -15.10
N ALA A 40 38.30 1.69 -13.89
CA ALA A 40 39.71 1.68 -13.63
C ALA A 40 40.42 0.51 -14.35
N TYR A 41 39.79 -0.67 -14.38
CA TYR A 41 40.28 -1.84 -15.07
C TYR A 41 40.33 -1.64 -16.60
N GLU A 42 39.31 -1.02 -17.19
CA GLU A 42 39.31 -0.67 -18.61
C GLU A 42 40.41 0.31 -18.97
N GLN A 43 40.70 1.31 -18.10
CA GLN A 43 41.82 2.24 -18.28
C GLN A 43 43.16 1.51 -18.24
N LEU A 44 43.31 0.49 -17.36
CA LEU A 44 44.52 -0.33 -17.29
C LEU A 44 44.69 -1.17 -18.58
N MET A 45 43.59 -1.85 -19.01
CA MET A 45 43.64 -2.71 -20.21
C MET A 45 43.88 -1.90 -21.49
N SER A 46 43.36 -0.68 -21.57
CA SER A 46 43.62 0.25 -22.66
C SER A 46 44.97 1.01 -22.56
N LYS A 47 45.76 0.70 -21.54
CA LYS A 47 47.08 1.32 -21.25
C LYS A 47 47.00 2.84 -21.03
N GLN A 48 45.85 3.34 -20.55
CA GLN A 48 45.70 4.76 -20.19
C GLN A 48 46.32 5.04 -18.81
N ILE A 49 46.42 4.05 -17.97
CA ILE A 49 47.04 4.11 -16.63
C ILE A 49 47.98 2.93 -16.44
N SER A 50 48.98 3.13 -15.58
CA SER A 50 49.92 2.08 -15.15
C SER A 50 49.29 1.14 -14.11
N GLN A 51 49.90 -0.02 -13.87
CA GLN A 51 49.52 -0.95 -12.82
C GLN A 51 49.50 -0.26 -11.43
N ALA A 52 50.51 0.56 -11.14
CA ALA A 52 50.60 1.28 -9.88
C ALA A 52 49.44 2.28 -9.67
N GLU A 53 49.07 3.02 -10.72
CA GLU A 53 47.92 3.94 -10.68
C GLU A 53 46.61 3.20 -10.54
N PHE A 54 46.51 2.04 -11.20
CA PHE A 54 45.34 1.16 -11.02
C PHE A 54 45.16 0.72 -9.58
N GLU A 55 46.24 0.18 -8.94
CA GLU A 55 46.14 -0.26 -7.54
C GLU A 55 45.87 0.91 -6.58
N GLN A 56 46.40 2.09 -6.82
CA GLN A 56 46.05 3.30 -6.06
C GLN A 56 44.57 3.69 -6.21
N LYS A 57 44.02 3.60 -7.42
CA LYS A 57 42.57 3.83 -7.66
C LYS A 57 41.72 2.78 -6.93
N VAL A 58 42.10 1.52 -6.98
CA VAL A 58 41.41 0.43 -6.28
C VAL A 58 41.42 0.63 -4.78
N GLU A 59 42.57 1.02 -4.19
CA GLU A 59 42.66 1.34 -2.77
C GLU A 59 41.77 2.52 -2.37
N LYS A 60 41.70 3.57 -3.20
CA LYS A 60 40.81 4.72 -2.99
C LYS A 60 39.32 4.27 -3.04
N LEU A 61 38.96 3.38 -3.98
CA LEU A 61 37.58 2.86 -4.09
C LEU A 61 37.20 1.99 -2.89
N GLN A 62 38.10 1.11 -2.42
CA GLN A 62 37.89 0.27 -1.25
C GLN A 62 37.81 1.06 0.07
N GLY A 63 38.59 2.13 0.18
CA GLY A 63 38.62 3.02 1.35
C GLY A 63 37.39 3.92 1.43
N ARG A 64 36.75 4.24 0.32
CA ARG A 64 35.54 5.05 0.26
C ARG A 64 34.34 4.15 0.54
N ASN A 65 33.43 4.59 1.42
CA ASN A 65 32.25 3.83 1.77
C ASN A 65 31.07 4.78 1.98
N THR A 66 30.63 5.43 0.88
CA THR A 66 29.56 6.45 0.91
C THR A 66 28.30 5.87 1.54
N ASP A 67 27.76 6.54 2.53
CA ASP A 67 26.49 6.19 3.16
C ASP A 67 25.35 7.03 2.57
N TRP A 68 24.72 6.49 1.51
CA TRP A 68 23.61 7.17 0.84
C TRP A 68 22.39 7.26 1.73
N PHE A 69 22.18 6.33 2.69
CA PHE A 69 21.09 6.43 3.64
C PHE A 69 21.30 7.62 4.60
N ASP A 70 22.50 7.82 5.13
CA ASP A 70 22.79 8.97 5.99
C ASP A 70 22.69 10.32 5.26
N LEU A 71 23.10 10.34 3.97
CA LEU A 71 22.98 11.55 3.13
C LEU A 71 21.53 11.92 2.83
N LEU A 72 20.66 10.95 2.59
CA LEU A 72 19.30 11.17 2.08
C LEU A 72 18.20 11.04 3.16
N PHE A 73 18.51 10.40 4.29
CA PHE A 73 17.56 10.16 5.36
C PHE A 73 18.01 10.83 6.67
N ARG A 74 17.09 10.95 7.59
CA ARG A 74 17.28 11.46 8.95
C ARG A 74 16.40 10.68 9.92
N SER A 75 16.61 10.85 11.21
CA SER A 75 15.60 10.47 12.20
C SER A 75 14.40 11.40 12.03
N ASP A 76 13.24 10.83 11.81
CA ASP A 76 11.99 11.58 11.71
C ASP A 76 11.54 12.09 13.09
N VAL A 77 11.02 13.31 13.09
CA VAL A 77 10.46 13.94 14.29
C VAL A 77 9.01 14.32 14.01
N THR A 78 8.11 13.85 14.86
CA THR A 78 6.70 14.24 14.83
C THR A 78 6.33 14.89 16.14
N HIS A 79 5.72 16.07 16.08
CA HIS A 79 5.09 16.67 17.25
C HIS A 79 3.62 17.00 16.97
N THR A 80 2.78 16.70 17.94
CA THR A 80 1.33 16.92 17.87
C THR A 80 0.86 17.64 19.11
N HIS A 81 0.06 18.69 18.91
CA HIS A 81 -0.56 19.48 19.96
C HIS A 81 -2.07 19.44 19.78
N ALA A 82 -2.82 19.18 20.83
CA ALA A 82 -4.27 19.19 20.80
C ALA A 82 -4.82 19.93 22.01
N LEU A 83 -5.74 20.85 21.75
CA LEU A 83 -6.51 21.55 22.76
C LEU A 83 -7.98 21.25 22.55
N ASN A 84 -8.69 20.89 23.61
CA ASN A 84 -10.13 20.72 23.55
C ASN A 84 -10.79 21.37 24.78
N VAL A 85 -11.98 21.89 24.54
CA VAL A 85 -12.82 22.51 25.57
C VAL A 85 -14.23 21.97 25.39
N SER A 86 -14.81 21.46 26.47
CA SER A 86 -16.19 20.99 26.47
C SER A 86 -16.89 21.52 27.73
N GLY A 87 -18.19 21.75 27.59
CA GLY A 87 -19.00 22.23 28.69
C GLY A 87 -20.48 22.32 28.29
N GLY A 88 -21.27 22.89 29.16
CA GLY A 88 -22.67 23.13 28.89
C GLY A 88 -23.57 22.86 30.08
N THR A 89 -24.86 22.85 29.79
CA THR A 89 -25.96 22.56 30.73
C THR A 89 -26.67 21.26 30.26
N GLU A 90 -27.72 20.86 30.97
CA GLU A 90 -28.57 19.76 30.50
C GLU A 90 -29.21 20.05 29.13
N ALA A 91 -29.52 21.33 28.86
CA ALA A 91 -30.17 21.77 27.64
C ALA A 91 -29.20 22.01 26.46
N VAL A 92 -27.98 22.45 26.71
CA VAL A 92 -26.99 22.77 25.68
C VAL A 92 -25.62 22.26 26.07
N LYS A 93 -25.02 21.44 25.23
CA LYS A 93 -23.64 20.92 25.39
C LYS A 93 -22.81 21.37 24.19
N TYR A 94 -21.59 21.76 24.44
CA TYR A 94 -20.66 22.13 23.40
C TYR A 94 -19.32 21.43 23.55
N TYR A 95 -18.67 21.23 22.42
CA TYR A 95 -17.31 20.71 22.34
C TYR A 95 -16.57 21.47 21.22
N VAL A 96 -15.41 22.00 21.54
CA VAL A 96 -14.51 22.67 20.59
C VAL A 96 -13.14 22.05 20.73
N SER A 97 -12.50 21.75 19.61
CA SER A 97 -11.11 21.29 19.61
C SER A 97 -10.31 21.93 18.50
N ALA A 98 -9.02 22.12 18.75
CA ALA A 98 -8.02 22.53 17.80
C ALA A 98 -6.83 21.58 17.89
N GLY A 99 -6.28 21.19 16.76
CA GLY A 99 -5.14 20.31 16.68
C GLY A 99 -4.12 20.80 15.67
N TYR A 100 -2.85 20.68 16.02
CA TYR A 100 -1.71 20.94 15.15
C TYR A 100 -0.78 19.73 15.17
N SER A 101 -0.32 19.29 14.00
CA SER A 101 0.66 18.23 13.85
C SER A 101 1.67 18.61 12.79
N ASN A 102 2.95 18.43 13.12
CA ASN A 102 4.04 18.57 12.17
C ASN A 102 4.84 17.26 12.16
N ILE A 103 5.08 16.75 10.98
CA ILE A 103 5.84 15.53 10.72
C ILE A 103 7.03 15.90 9.83
N GLU A 104 8.21 15.84 10.39
CA GLU A 104 9.44 15.86 9.61
C GLU A 104 9.74 14.42 9.17
N GLY A 105 9.53 14.12 7.89
CA GLY A 105 9.67 12.76 7.39
C GLY A 105 11.11 12.23 7.43
N ALA A 106 11.24 10.90 7.47
CA ALA A 106 12.54 10.22 7.50
C ALA A 106 13.40 10.53 6.27
N ALA A 107 12.81 10.73 5.10
CA ALA A 107 13.51 11.21 3.93
C ALA A 107 13.61 12.74 3.96
N LYS A 108 14.84 13.28 3.87
CA LYS A 108 15.11 14.74 3.98
C LYS A 108 14.36 15.51 2.91
N GLY A 109 13.53 16.50 3.30
CA GLY A 109 12.69 17.30 2.43
C GLY A 109 11.27 16.75 2.21
N SER A 110 10.92 15.66 2.91
CA SER A 110 9.54 15.13 2.94
C SER A 110 8.91 15.49 4.28
N ASP A 111 8.01 16.50 4.28
CA ASP A 111 7.42 17.06 5.50
C ASP A 111 5.90 17.16 5.33
N SER A 112 5.18 17.09 6.45
CA SER A 112 3.72 17.24 6.49
C SER A 112 3.31 18.10 7.68
N GLU A 113 2.53 19.12 7.41
CA GLU A 113 1.95 20.02 8.41
C GLU A 113 0.43 19.95 8.33
N LYS A 114 -0.23 19.74 9.46
CA LYS A 114 -1.68 19.63 9.55
C LYS A 114 -2.22 20.52 10.66
N PHE A 115 -3.20 21.32 10.33
CA PHE A 115 -4.05 22.03 11.29
C PHE A 115 -5.47 21.48 11.19
N SER A 116 -6.16 21.31 12.32
CA SER A 116 -7.56 20.90 12.37
C SER A 116 -8.34 21.66 13.45
N ALA A 117 -9.59 21.94 13.18
CA ALA A 117 -10.51 22.57 14.13
C ALA A 117 -11.88 21.90 14.03
N LEU A 118 -12.53 21.69 15.16
CA LEU A 118 -13.86 21.12 15.26
C LEU A 118 -14.69 21.90 16.28
N ALA A 119 -15.92 22.20 15.93
CA ALA A 119 -16.92 22.72 16.85
C ALA A 119 -18.21 21.89 16.75
N LYS A 120 -18.74 21.48 17.87
CA LYS A 120 -20.00 20.73 17.99
C LYS A 120 -20.87 21.35 19.07
N VAL A 121 -22.16 21.49 18.76
CA VAL A 121 -23.19 21.88 19.71
C VAL A 121 -24.31 20.86 19.65
N ASP A 122 -24.69 20.33 20.81
CA ASP A 122 -25.89 19.53 21.00
C ASP A 122 -26.87 20.34 21.87
N ALA A 123 -28.05 20.62 21.39
CA ALA A 123 -29.07 21.38 22.13
C ALA A 123 -30.39 20.66 22.13
N GLU A 124 -30.99 20.60 23.29
CA GLU A 124 -32.42 20.23 23.53
C GLU A 124 -33.18 21.51 23.81
N TYR A 125 -33.87 22.05 22.79
CA TYR A 125 -34.63 23.30 22.92
C TYR A 125 -35.79 23.17 23.88
N ASN A 126 -36.44 21.99 23.82
CA ASN A 126 -37.50 21.61 24.75
C ASN A 126 -37.60 20.06 24.77
N GLU A 127 -38.55 19.51 25.50
CA GLU A 127 -38.79 18.06 25.60
C GLU A 127 -39.11 17.38 24.25
N TYR A 128 -39.50 18.13 23.20
CA TYR A 128 -39.88 17.61 21.90
C TYR A 128 -38.85 17.85 20.81
N LEU A 129 -38.00 18.88 20.93
CA LEU A 129 -37.10 19.35 19.88
C LEU A 129 -35.67 19.43 20.37
N GLY A 130 -34.78 18.70 19.72
CA GLY A 130 -33.36 18.81 19.87
C GLY A 130 -32.66 18.95 18.53
N PHE A 131 -31.48 19.54 18.52
CA PHE A 131 -30.63 19.61 17.33
C PHE A 131 -29.15 19.43 17.68
N THR A 132 -28.40 18.91 16.70
CA THR A 132 -26.93 18.83 16.73
C THR A 132 -26.39 19.59 15.54
N ALA A 133 -25.49 20.53 15.78
CA ALA A 133 -24.69 21.16 14.73
C ALA A 133 -23.22 20.82 14.95
N LYS A 134 -22.54 20.37 13.89
CA LYS A 134 -21.11 20.08 13.91
C LYS A 134 -20.46 20.65 12.66
N ILE A 135 -19.32 21.32 12.86
CA ILE A 135 -18.45 21.81 11.79
C ILE A 135 -17.05 21.30 12.10
N ASP A 136 -16.37 20.74 11.12
CA ASP A 136 -14.96 20.41 11.20
C ASP A 136 -14.23 20.89 9.93
N TYR A 137 -13.04 21.39 10.14
CA TYR A 137 -12.13 21.86 9.11
C TYR A 137 -10.75 21.29 9.35
N ALA A 138 -10.08 20.88 8.30
CA ALA A 138 -8.68 20.49 8.33
C ALA A 138 -7.96 21.03 7.10
N THR A 139 -6.74 21.54 7.30
CA THR A 139 -5.81 21.83 6.22
C THR A 139 -4.54 21.02 6.42
N THR A 140 -4.04 20.43 5.34
CA THR A 140 -2.82 19.64 5.34
C THR A 140 -1.93 20.11 4.20
N SER A 141 -0.69 20.49 4.54
CA SER A 141 0.35 20.87 3.58
C SER A 141 1.44 19.82 3.60
N ASN A 142 1.74 19.24 2.45
CA ASN A 142 2.80 18.26 2.30
C ASN A 142 3.84 18.78 1.31
N THR A 143 5.11 18.60 1.63
CA THR A 143 6.24 18.75 0.71
C THR A 143 6.94 17.40 0.53
N GLY A 144 7.62 17.20 -0.57
CA GLY A 144 8.31 15.94 -0.85
C GLY A 144 9.04 15.97 -2.17
N TYR A 145 9.43 14.81 -2.62
CA TYR A 145 10.16 14.63 -3.86
C TYR A 145 9.23 14.67 -5.06
N SER A 146 9.75 15.20 -6.17
CA SER A 146 9.13 14.99 -7.47
C SER A 146 8.98 13.49 -7.76
N SER A 147 7.96 13.15 -8.51
CA SER A 147 7.68 11.77 -8.96
C SER A 147 8.83 11.13 -9.75
N VAL A 148 9.79 11.93 -10.21
CA VAL A 148 10.98 11.48 -10.97
C VAL A 148 12.19 11.13 -10.10
N VAL A 149 12.11 11.34 -8.80
CA VAL A 149 13.20 11.09 -7.83
C VAL A 149 12.74 10.15 -6.74
N ASN A 150 13.46 9.06 -6.52
CA ASN A 150 13.22 8.11 -5.43
C ASN A 150 14.48 7.97 -4.56
N PRO A 151 14.56 8.66 -3.43
CA PRO A 151 15.72 8.60 -2.55
C PRO A 151 16.00 7.21 -1.96
N PHE A 152 14.95 6.44 -1.70
CA PHE A 152 15.12 5.10 -1.16
C PHE A 152 15.75 4.16 -2.18
N ASP A 153 15.18 4.09 -3.39
CA ASP A 153 15.75 3.26 -4.47
C ASP A 153 17.18 3.66 -4.80
N TYR A 154 17.47 4.97 -4.77
CA TYR A 154 18.83 5.45 -4.99
C TYR A 154 19.80 4.99 -3.90
N ALA A 155 19.46 5.17 -2.62
CA ALA A 155 20.30 4.72 -1.51
C ALA A 155 20.48 3.20 -1.51
N TYR A 156 19.42 2.45 -1.82
CA TYR A 156 19.41 1.00 -1.85
C TYR A 156 20.24 0.43 -3.01
N SER A 157 20.16 1.05 -4.20
CA SER A 157 20.73 0.49 -5.44
C SER A 157 22.03 1.13 -5.89
N THR A 158 22.48 2.25 -5.30
CA THR A 158 23.70 2.92 -5.74
C THR A 158 24.94 2.35 -5.03
N THR A 159 26.01 2.07 -5.78
CA THR A 159 27.28 1.60 -5.23
C THR A 159 27.86 2.59 -4.21
N ARG A 160 28.43 2.06 -3.13
CA ARG A 160 29.05 2.86 -2.07
C ARG A 160 30.47 3.32 -2.41
N THR A 161 31.06 2.80 -3.50
CA THR A 161 32.34 3.27 -4.04
C THR A 161 32.25 4.66 -4.67
N MET A 162 31.03 5.08 -5.10
CA MET A 162 30.79 6.35 -5.75
C MET A 162 30.74 7.49 -4.70
N PRO A 163 31.46 8.60 -4.91
CA PRO A 163 31.41 9.75 -4.01
C PRO A 163 30.14 10.57 -4.25
N ALA A 164 29.68 11.29 -3.23
CA ALA A 164 28.59 12.27 -3.37
C ALA A 164 29.10 13.61 -3.88
N TYR A 165 30.33 13.96 -3.54
CA TYR A 165 31.00 15.23 -3.87
C TYR A 165 32.41 14.98 -4.38
N ASN A 166 32.89 15.90 -5.23
CA ASN A 166 34.29 16.00 -5.61
C ASN A 166 35.12 16.59 -4.47
N GLU A 167 36.45 16.58 -4.61
CA GLU A 167 37.36 17.12 -3.61
C GLU A 167 37.23 18.64 -3.40
N ASP A 168 36.76 19.36 -4.42
CA ASP A 168 36.43 20.78 -4.37
C ASP A 168 35.06 21.13 -3.75
N GLY A 169 34.31 20.10 -3.32
CA GLY A 169 32.95 20.23 -2.77
C GLY A 169 31.83 20.35 -3.79
N SER A 170 32.12 20.32 -5.09
CA SER A 170 31.10 20.25 -6.14
C SER A 170 30.44 18.84 -6.17
N TYR A 171 29.26 18.75 -6.76
CA TYR A 171 28.58 17.46 -6.90
C TYR A 171 29.35 16.52 -7.84
N TYR A 172 29.61 15.29 -7.37
CA TYR A 172 30.15 14.26 -8.24
C TYR A 172 29.07 13.78 -9.21
N MET A 173 29.33 13.87 -10.52
CA MET A 173 28.37 13.48 -11.54
C MET A 173 28.64 12.06 -12.04
N SER A 174 27.64 11.16 -11.86
CA SER A 174 27.64 9.86 -12.50
C SER A 174 26.98 9.97 -13.88
N TYR A 175 27.68 9.60 -14.94
CA TYR A 175 27.19 9.76 -16.29
C TYR A 175 26.35 8.55 -16.71
N ARG A 176 25.18 8.80 -17.23
CA ARG A 176 24.22 7.80 -17.74
C ARG A 176 24.01 8.04 -19.23
N ALA A 177 23.85 6.94 -19.99
CA ALA A 177 23.51 7.05 -21.40
C ALA A 177 22.11 7.66 -21.52
N ALA A 178 22.01 8.79 -22.19
CA ALA A 178 20.78 9.52 -22.45
C ALA A 178 20.93 10.29 -23.80
N GLY A 179 20.05 11.23 -24.03
CA GLY A 179 20.10 12.06 -25.21
C GLY A 179 19.21 11.55 -26.35
N ILE A 180 19.08 12.37 -27.37
CA ILE A 180 18.20 12.14 -28.54
C ILE A 180 18.57 10.84 -29.25
N THR A 181 19.87 10.53 -29.31
CA THR A 181 20.42 9.33 -29.98
C THR A 181 20.71 8.18 -29.03
N GLY A 182 20.53 8.35 -27.67
CA GLY A 182 20.94 7.39 -26.66
C GLY A 182 22.48 7.21 -26.59
N ARG A 183 23.27 8.08 -27.19
CA ARG A 183 24.73 8.04 -27.24
C ARG A 183 25.39 9.07 -26.35
N ASP A 184 24.64 10.11 -25.98
CA ASP A 184 25.17 11.17 -25.12
C ASP A 184 25.15 10.73 -23.66
N TYR A 185 26.11 11.19 -22.88
CA TYR A 185 26.22 10.93 -21.48
C TYR A 185 25.81 12.16 -20.69
N ILE A 186 24.78 12.03 -19.90
CA ILE A 186 24.26 13.09 -19.04
C ILE A 186 24.60 12.78 -17.61
N GLY A 187 25.09 13.79 -16.89
CA GLY A 187 25.50 13.69 -15.50
C GLY A 187 24.32 13.64 -14.54
N TYR A 188 24.32 12.68 -13.64
CA TYR A 188 23.33 12.53 -12.58
C TYR A 188 23.97 12.59 -11.19
N ASN A 189 23.35 13.36 -10.29
CA ASN A 189 23.63 13.33 -8.87
C ASN A 189 22.31 13.59 -8.11
N ILE A 190 21.92 12.69 -7.21
CA ILE A 190 20.63 12.81 -6.52
C ILE A 190 20.54 14.06 -5.66
N LEU A 191 21.62 14.52 -5.05
CA LEU A 191 21.63 15.72 -4.22
C LEU A 191 21.39 16.98 -5.06
N LYS A 192 21.88 16.99 -6.33
CA LYS A 192 21.57 18.03 -7.31
C LYS A 192 20.08 17.95 -7.70
N GLU A 193 19.57 16.73 -7.92
CA GLU A 193 18.16 16.54 -8.28
C GLU A 193 17.20 17.00 -7.16
N LEU A 194 17.52 16.73 -5.92
CA LEU A 194 16.71 17.18 -4.78
C LEU A 194 16.63 18.70 -4.66
N LYS A 195 17.60 19.46 -5.18
CA LYS A 195 17.54 20.93 -5.25
C LYS A 195 16.76 21.44 -6.45
N ASN A 196 16.75 20.67 -7.54
CA ASN A 196 16.20 21.10 -8.82
C ASN A 196 14.81 20.50 -9.10
N THR A 197 14.30 19.68 -8.21
CA THR A 197 12.97 19.05 -8.32
C THR A 197 12.24 19.10 -7.00
N GLY A 198 10.92 18.99 -7.04
CA GLY A 198 10.14 18.86 -5.81
C GLY A 198 8.66 18.67 -6.09
N LYS A 199 7.94 18.37 -5.03
CA LYS A 199 6.50 18.21 -5.04
C LYS A 199 5.89 18.85 -3.82
N SER A 200 4.74 19.51 -3.99
CA SER A 200 3.93 19.98 -2.88
C SER A 200 2.46 19.65 -3.10
N SER A 201 1.73 19.48 -2.01
CA SER A 201 0.29 19.27 -2.02
C SER A 201 -0.33 19.99 -0.84
N LYS A 202 -1.36 20.80 -1.11
CA LYS A 202 -2.18 21.42 -0.08
C LYS A 202 -3.60 20.92 -0.21
N MET A 203 -4.12 20.37 0.88
CA MET A 203 -5.47 19.83 0.97
C MET A 203 -6.24 20.58 2.06
N ASP A 204 -7.42 21.10 1.70
CA ASP A 204 -8.36 21.72 2.61
C ASP A 204 -9.65 20.91 2.60
N ASP A 205 -10.10 20.45 3.77
CA ASP A 205 -11.32 19.68 3.95
C ASP A 205 -12.25 20.40 4.93
N PHE A 206 -13.50 20.56 4.54
CA PHE A 206 -14.56 21.15 5.36
C PHE A 206 -15.77 20.20 5.39
N ASN A 207 -16.27 19.94 6.60
CA ASN A 207 -17.48 19.14 6.81
C ASN A 207 -18.44 19.89 7.74
N ALA A 208 -19.71 19.86 7.38
CA ALA A 208 -20.79 20.38 8.21
C ALA A 208 -21.88 19.31 8.37
N LEU A 209 -22.40 19.15 9.58
CA LEU A 209 -23.51 18.27 9.88
C LEU A 209 -24.56 19.01 10.71
N LEU A 210 -25.80 18.84 10.31
CA LEU A 210 -26.97 19.28 11.05
C LEU A 210 -27.90 18.10 11.26
N ALA A 211 -28.22 17.77 12.49
CA ALA A 211 -29.22 16.77 12.84
C ALA A 211 -30.35 17.40 13.64
N LEU A 212 -31.59 17.11 13.23
CA LEU A 212 -32.81 17.55 13.87
C LEU A 212 -33.46 16.31 14.53
N ARG A 213 -33.77 16.39 15.81
CA ARG A 213 -34.46 15.35 16.57
C ARG A 213 -35.81 15.87 17.05
N LEU A 214 -36.90 15.16 16.67
CA LEU A 214 -38.24 15.46 17.11
C LEU A 214 -38.82 14.26 17.86
N LYS A 215 -39.27 14.47 19.10
CA LYS A 215 -40.08 13.51 19.84
C LYS A 215 -41.53 13.79 19.54
N LEU A 216 -42.11 12.99 18.64
CA LEU A 216 -43.48 13.21 18.10
C LEU A 216 -44.56 12.70 19.04
N TRP A 217 -44.30 11.58 19.72
CA TRP A 217 -45.20 10.95 20.67
C TRP A 217 -44.44 10.06 21.62
N LYS A 218 -45.10 9.47 22.63
CA LYS A 218 -44.43 8.52 23.55
C LYS A 218 -43.80 7.38 22.76
N GLY A 219 -42.46 7.32 22.81
CA GLY A 219 -41.64 6.32 22.08
C GLY A 219 -41.41 6.61 20.61
N LEU A 220 -42.12 7.54 19.97
CA LEU A 220 -41.96 7.85 18.54
C LEU A 220 -41.05 9.07 18.34
N LYS A 221 -39.96 8.88 17.63
CA LYS A 221 -38.97 9.93 17.33
C LYS A 221 -38.68 10.00 15.83
N TYR A 222 -38.54 11.21 15.37
CA TYR A 222 -37.99 11.48 14.03
C TYR A 222 -36.60 12.09 14.15
N GLU A 223 -35.68 11.61 13.29
CA GLU A 223 -34.35 12.18 13.14
C GLU A 223 -34.07 12.47 11.67
N GLY A 224 -33.83 13.74 11.36
CA GLY A 224 -33.36 14.20 10.06
C GLY A 224 -31.90 14.64 10.16
N THR A 225 -31.01 14.05 9.36
CA THR A 225 -29.59 14.41 9.34
C THR A 225 -29.22 14.88 7.95
N PHE A 226 -28.65 16.06 7.87
CA PHE A 226 -27.99 16.57 6.67
C PHE A 226 -26.51 16.76 6.94
N SER A 227 -25.68 16.16 6.12
CA SER A 227 -24.25 16.43 6.13
C SER A 227 -23.77 16.87 4.76
N TRP A 228 -22.89 17.86 4.76
CA TRP A 228 -22.24 18.37 3.57
C TRP A 228 -20.73 18.38 3.78
N HIS A 229 -19.98 17.93 2.77
CA HIS A 229 -18.53 17.98 2.78
C HIS A 229 -18.03 18.60 1.48
N THR A 230 -16.94 19.34 1.59
CA THR A 230 -16.19 19.85 0.45
C THR A 230 -14.71 19.88 0.79
N GLY A 231 -13.88 19.47 -0.15
CA GLY A 231 -12.43 19.52 -0.02
C GLY A 231 -11.80 19.97 -1.33
N ASN A 232 -10.68 20.64 -1.23
CA ASN A 232 -9.87 21.02 -2.38
C ASN A 232 -8.44 20.56 -2.17
N THR A 233 -7.87 19.89 -3.17
CA THR A 233 -6.47 19.45 -3.17
C THR A 233 -5.76 20.10 -4.33
N ASN A 234 -4.76 20.93 -4.04
CA ASN A 234 -3.88 21.54 -5.02
C ASN A 234 -2.53 20.84 -4.96
N THR A 235 -2.03 20.41 -6.10
CA THR A 235 -0.74 19.72 -6.25
C THR A 235 0.17 20.47 -7.19
N ARG A 236 1.47 20.47 -6.89
CA ARG A 236 2.54 20.95 -7.76
C ARG A 236 3.65 19.91 -7.78
N ASP A 237 4.18 19.60 -8.96
CA ASP A 237 5.35 18.73 -9.18
C ASP A 237 6.22 19.42 -10.21
N TRP A 238 7.46 19.75 -9.83
CA TRP A 238 8.32 20.60 -10.68
C TRP A 238 9.71 20.02 -10.87
N ALA A 239 10.30 20.35 -12.01
CA ALA A 239 11.69 20.11 -12.35
C ALA A 239 12.25 21.32 -13.09
N THR A 240 13.32 21.93 -12.55
CA THR A 240 13.97 23.12 -13.17
C THR A 240 14.75 22.73 -14.42
N ALA A 241 15.18 23.73 -15.19
CA ALA A 241 16.01 23.56 -16.37
C ALA A 241 17.35 22.80 -16.12
N GLN A 242 17.83 22.81 -14.85
CA GLN A 242 19.07 22.16 -14.45
C GLN A 242 18.89 20.74 -13.91
N SER A 243 17.64 20.26 -13.77
CA SER A 243 17.37 18.89 -13.32
C SER A 243 17.78 17.87 -14.38
N TYR A 244 18.16 16.67 -13.93
CA TYR A 244 18.43 15.55 -14.84
C TYR A 244 17.22 15.23 -15.71
N LYS A 245 16.01 15.26 -15.13
CA LYS A 245 14.77 14.97 -15.89
C LYS A 245 14.58 15.90 -17.08
N VAL A 246 14.82 17.18 -16.90
CA VAL A 246 14.72 18.16 -18.01
C VAL A 246 15.91 18.04 -18.95
N THR A 247 17.12 17.77 -18.43
CA THR A 247 18.31 17.51 -19.23
C THR A 247 18.14 16.29 -20.12
N GLU A 248 17.50 15.20 -19.60
CA GLU A 248 17.15 14.01 -20.40
C GLU A 248 16.19 14.34 -21.56
N ILE A 249 15.17 15.16 -21.30
CA ILE A 249 14.23 15.64 -22.34
C ILE A 249 14.92 16.56 -23.34
N ARG A 250 15.81 17.42 -22.86
CA ARG A 250 16.59 18.35 -23.67
C ARG A 250 17.58 17.62 -24.57
N GLY A 251 18.20 16.55 -24.09
CA GLY A 251 19.17 15.73 -24.80
C GLY A 251 20.63 16.14 -24.55
N TYR A 252 20.88 17.21 -23.81
CA TYR A 252 22.22 17.75 -23.52
C TYR A 252 22.25 18.53 -22.20
N GLU A 253 23.43 18.76 -21.63
CA GLU A 253 23.60 19.51 -20.38
C GLU A 253 23.14 20.98 -20.53
N TYR A 254 22.59 21.55 -19.46
CA TYR A 254 22.14 22.94 -19.48
C TYR A 254 23.26 23.92 -19.84
N GLY A 255 23.02 24.75 -20.87
CA GLY A 255 23.97 25.74 -21.35
C GLY A 255 25.06 25.21 -22.31
N ALA A 256 25.00 23.92 -22.69
CA ALA A 256 25.95 23.33 -23.63
C ALA A 256 25.78 23.85 -25.06
N TYR A 257 24.55 24.16 -25.46
CA TYR A 257 24.22 24.67 -26.81
C TYR A 257 23.35 25.92 -26.75
N THR A 258 23.41 26.73 -27.81
CA THR A 258 22.70 27.99 -27.97
C THR A 258 21.71 27.90 -29.15
N GLU A 259 20.90 28.92 -29.36
CA GLU A 259 19.90 28.98 -30.43
C GLU A 259 20.49 28.86 -31.85
N TYR A 260 21.84 29.01 -31.99
CA TYR A 260 22.56 28.88 -33.28
C TYR A 260 22.98 27.43 -33.57
N ASP A 261 22.85 26.51 -32.62
CA ASP A 261 23.28 25.13 -32.73
C ASP A 261 22.12 24.21 -33.18
N SER A 262 22.43 23.18 -33.97
CA SER A 262 21.43 22.22 -34.48
C SER A 262 20.79 21.43 -33.32
N GLU A 263 21.58 21.06 -32.31
CA GLU A 263 21.15 20.31 -31.13
C GLU A 263 20.09 21.09 -30.33
N PHE A 264 20.18 22.42 -30.28
CA PHE A 264 19.18 23.27 -29.68
C PHE A 264 17.85 23.21 -30.45
N SER A 265 17.90 23.28 -31.75
CA SER A 265 16.72 23.24 -32.64
C SER A 265 16.03 21.86 -32.61
N ASP A 266 16.81 20.79 -32.46
CA ASP A 266 16.33 19.41 -32.41
C ASP A 266 15.80 19.01 -31.02
N SER A 267 16.10 19.82 -30.02
CA SER A 267 15.67 19.55 -28.63
C SER A 267 14.15 19.68 -28.46
N LYS A 268 13.57 18.75 -27.70
CA LYS A 268 12.16 18.81 -27.29
C LYS A 268 11.87 19.87 -26.24
N LEU A 269 12.89 20.28 -25.46
CA LEU A 269 12.75 21.28 -24.41
C LEU A 269 14.08 22.04 -24.24
N PRO A 270 14.46 22.88 -25.23
CA PRO A 270 15.74 23.56 -25.19
C PRO A 270 15.90 24.58 -24.06
N TYR A 271 14.79 25.14 -23.57
CA TYR A 271 14.79 26.19 -22.57
C TYR A 271 13.76 25.96 -21.47
N GLY A 272 14.09 26.37 -20.25
CA GLY A 272 13.22 26.25 -19.06
C GLY A 272 13.07 24.83 -18.55
N GLY A 273 12.29 24.70 -17.51
CA GLY A 273 11.95 23.45 -16.84
C GLY A 273 10.54 22.99 -17.16
N MET A 274 9.99 22.18 -16.28
CA MET A 274 8.61 21.68 -16.35
C MET A 274 7.91 21.87 -15.00
N LEU A 275 6.61 22.18 -15.05
CA LEU A 275 5.74 22.28 -13.87
C LEU A 275 4.41 21.58 -14.17
N THR A 276 4.09 20.57 -13.39
CA THR A 276 2.78 19.93 -13.38
C THR A 276 1.96 20.51 -12.22
N GLN A 277 0.80 21.06 -12.53
CA GLN A 277 -0.14 21.57 -11.56
C GLN A 277 -1.47 20.82 -11.65
N GLY A 278 -2.04 20.51 -10.49
CA GLY A 278 -3.35 19.86 -10.41
C GLY A 278 -4.21 20.52 -9.33
N SER A 279 -5.50 20.63 -9.61
CA SER A 279 -6.51 21.00 -8.62
C SER A 279 -7.66 20.00 -8.70
N THR A 280 -7.99 19.39 -7.57
CA THR A 280 -9.11 18.45 -7.45
C THR A 280 -10.05 18.91 -6.36
N ARG A 281 -11.29 19.15 -6.72
CA ARG A 281 -12.38 19.44 -5.79
C ARG A 281 -13.22 18.21 -5.57
N LYS A 282 -13.36 17.84 -4.30
CA LYS A 282 -14.30 16.82 -3.81
C LYS A 282 -15.47 17.55 -3.16
N SER A 283 -16.71 17.15 -3.47
CA SER A 283 -17.88 17.69 -2.79
C SER A 283 -18.97 16.61 -2.71
N GLY A 284 -19.75 16.67 -1.65
CA GLY A 284 -20.86 15.73 -1.51
C GLY A 284 -21.81 16.11 -0.38
N TYR A 285 -22.95 15.45 -0.38
CA TYR A 285 -23.92 15.56 0.68
C TYR A 285 -24.56 14.22 1.00
N THR A 286 -25.03 14.09 2.23
CA THR A 286 -25.88 12.99 2.69
C THR A 286 -27.09 13.58 3.39
N LEU A 287 -28.27 13.18 2.94
CA LEU A 287 -29.54 13.46 3.59
C LEU A 287 -30.14 12.15 4.08
N ARG A 288 -30.36 12.04 5.38
CA ARG A 288 -30.96 10.85 6.01
C ARG A 288 -32.16 11.26 6.83
N ASN A 289 -33.25 10.52 6.68
CA ASN A 289 -34.46 10.66 7.48
C ASN A 289 -34.77 9.32 8.13
N MET A 290 -35.07 9.32 9.42
CA MET A 290 -35.36 8.12 10.18
C MET A 290 -36.50 8.37 11.15
N LEU A 291 -37.49 7.51 11.12
CA LEU A 291 -38.60 7.46 12.08
C LEU A 291 -38.40 6.21 12.95
N SER A 292 -38.31 6.37 14.24
CA SER A 292 -38.06 5.31 15.21
C SER A 292 -39.13 5.27 16.27
N TYR A 293 -39.64 4.09 16.54
CA TYR A 293 -40.55 3.83 17.67
C TYR A 293 -39.87 2.86 18.63
N SER A 294 -39.83 3.19 19.93
CA SER A 294 -39.29 2.32 20.96
C SER A 294 -40.17 2.41 22.21
N HIS A 295 -40.63 1.26 22.70
CA HIS A 295 -41.45 1.19 23.87
C HIS A 295 -41.29 -0.14 24.62
N LEU A 296 -41.35 -0.05 25.96
CA LEU A 296 -41.30 -1.20 26.85
C LEU A 296 -42.75 -1.55 27.32
N PHE A 297 -43.27 -2.66 26.81
CA PHE A 297 -44.59 -3.20 27.18
C PHE A 297 -44.40 -4.30 28.25
N GLY A 298 -44.32 -3.94 29.52
CA GLY A 298 -44.01 -4.89 30.56
C GLY A 298 -42.64 -5.54 30.38
N ILE A 299 -42.61 -6.83 30.04
CA ILE A 299 -41.37 -7.59 29.77
C ILE A 299 -40.97 -7.60 28.28
N HIS A 300 -41.72 -6.90 27.43
CA HIS A 300 -41.54 -6.85 25.99
C HIS A 300 -40.91 -5.50 25.61
N ASP A 301 -39.65 -5.46 25.22
CA ASP A 301 -38.98 -4.27 24.68
C ASP A 301 -39.01 -4.34 23.16
N VAL A 302 -39.66 -3.36 22.52
CA VAL A 302 -39.82 -3.27 21.08
C VAL A 302 -39.21 -1.99 20.56
N SER A 303 -38.36 -2.09 19.54
CA SER A 303 -37.80 -0.97 18.81
C SER A 303 -37.90 -1.20 17.31
N VAL A 304 -38.51 -0.27 16.59
CA VAL A 304 -38.64 -0.32 15.12
C VAL A 304 -38.20 1.03 14.55
N SER A 305 -37.36 0.99 13.52
CA SER A 305 -36.96 2.19 12.80
C SER A 305 -37.10 1.97 11.30
N VAL A 306 -37.62 2.99 10.59
CA VAL A 306 -37.64 3.03 9.12
C VAL A 306 -37.02 4.32 8.64
N GLY A 307 -36.34 4.27 7.51
CA GLY A 307 -35.64 5.46 7.04
C GLY A 307 -35.27 5.44 5.57
N THR A 308 -34.88 6.62 5.12
CA THR A 308 -34.36 6.87 3.77
C THR A 308 -33.04 7.59 3.85
N GLU A 309 -32.16 7.32 2.90
CA GLU A 309 -30.88 8.00 2.77
C GLU A 309 -30.59 8.32 1.30
N ALA A 310 -30.20 9.57 1.03
CA ALA A 310 -29.71 10.00 -0.27
C ALA A 310 -28.29 10.55 -0.11
N ARG A 311 -27.36 10.02 -0.90
CA ARG A 311 -25.94 10.44 -0.87
C ARG A 311 -25.46 10.75 -2.28
N ARG A 312 -24.72 11.86 -2.42
CA ARG A 312 -23.98 12.20 -3.63
C ARG A 312 -22.55 12.57 -3.28
N ASN A 313 -21.60 12.02 -4.01
CA ASN A 313 -20.19 12.41 -4.00
C ASN A 313 -19.77 12.75 -5.42
N GLU A 314 -19.10 13.86 -5.59
CA GLU A 314 -18.61 14.37 -6.87
C GLU A 314 -17.13 14.73 -6.75
N TYR A 315 -16.34 14.38 -7.76
CA TYR A 315 -14.93 14.71 -7.90
C TYR A 315 -14.75 15.44 -9.23
N LYS A 316 -14.22 16.66 -9.16
CA LYS A 316 -13.85 17.44 -10.34
C LYS A 316 -12.39 17.83 -10.22
N GLY A 317 -11.60 17.52 -11.24
CA GLY A 317 -10.18 17.81 -11.25
C GLY A 317 -9.73 18.35 -12.60
N VAL A 318 -8.69 19.17 -12.55
CA VAL A 318 -7.91 19.58 -13.70
C VAL A 318 -6.44 19.39 -13.39
N SER A 319 -5.69 18.85 -14.32
CA SER A 319 -4.22 18.74 -14.26
C SER A 319 -3.62 19.17 -15.58
N THR A 320 -2.53 19.92 -15.50
CA THR A 320 -1.78 20.38 -16.66
C THR A 320 -0.29 20.34 -16.38
N THR A 321 0.51 20.03 -17.40
CA THR A 321 1.96 20.14 -17.36
C THR A 321 2.37 21.25 -18.32
N GLY A 322 3.00 22.28 -17.79
CA GLY A 322 3.62 23.36 -18.58
C GLY A 322 5.12 23.07 -18.77
N TYR A 323 5.62 23.35 -19.93
CA TYR A 323 7.01 23.21 -20.32
C TYR A 323 7.59 24.59 -20.62
N GLY A 324 8.90 24.78 -20.42
CA GLY A 324 9.55 26.09 -20.51
C GLY A 324 9.36 26.91 -19.23
N TRP A 325 9.18 26.28 -18.09
CA TRP A 325 8.97 26.93 -16.80
C TRP A 325 10.28 27.56 -16.27
N VAL A 326 10.21 28.82 -15.88
CA VAL A 326 11.34 29.62 -15.36
C VAL A 326 10.94 30.24 -14.02
N PRO A 327 11.21 29.57 -12.90
CA PRO A 327 10.81 30.02 -11.58
C PRO A 327 11.46 31.36 -11.19
N GLU A 328 12.69 31.61 -11.64
CA GLU A 328 13.47 32.83 -11.33
C GLU A 328 12.84 34.11 -11.89
N PHE A 329 12.02 34.02 -12.94
CA PHE A 329 11.30 35.12 -13.56
C PHE A 329 9.83 35.20 -13.12
N GLY A 330 9.52 34.86 -11.89
CA GLY A 330 8.16 34.94 -11.35
C GLY A 330 7.28 33.76 -11.79
N GLU A 331 7.87 32.58 -11.92
CA GLU A 331 7.19 31.33 -12.32
C GLU A 331 6.59 31.39 -13.73
N MET A 332 7.16 32.17 -14.63
CA MET A 332 6.72 32.31 -16.00
C MET A 332 6.98 31.03 -16.82
N PHE A 333 6.18 30.84 -17.84
CA PHE A 333 6.44 29.88 -18.90
C PHE A 333 6.94 30.65 -20.14
N SER A 334 8.15 30.34 -20.57
CA SER A 334 8.78 30.94 -21.76
C SER A 334 9.36 29.83 -22.63
N PRO A 335 8.49 28.99 -23.26
CA PRO A 335 8.99 27.94 -24.14
C PRO A 335 9.64 28.53 -25.38
N VAL A 336 10.74 27.93 -25.79
CA VAL A 336 11.28 28.14 -27.15
C VAL A 336 10.61 27.15 -28.10
N GLU A 337 9.77 27.62 -28.97
CA GLU A 337 8.96 26.80 -29.88
C GLU A 337 9.77 26.30 -31.09
N THR A 338 10.69 25.36 -30.84
CA THR A 338 11.37 24.64 -31.90
C THR A 338 10.40 23.67 -32.63
N PRO A 339 10.65 23.21 -33.85
CA PRO A 339 9.85 22.20 -34.51
C PRO A 339 9.69 20.93 -33.68
N SER A 340 10.72 20.51 -32.97
CA SER A 340 10.71 19.35 -32.06
C SER A 340 9.83 19.59 -30.83
N TYR A 341 9.89 20.78 -30.25
CA TYR A 341 9.01 21.21 -29.15
C TYR A 341 7.54 21.18 -29.58
N ILE A 342 7.21 21.83 -30.70
CA ILE A 342 5.85 21.93 -31.24
C ILE A 342 5.31 20.52 -31.54
N SER A 343 6.10 19.65 -32.17
CA SER A 343 5.72 18.26 -32.46
C SER A 343 5.42 17.46 -31.20
N THR A 344 6.15 17.71 -30.10
CA THR A 344 6.03 16.96 -28.83
C THR A 344 4.94 17.53 -27.94
N TYR A 345 4.89 18.85 -27.78
CA TYR A 345 4.07 19.51 -26.74
C TYR A 345 3.03 20.50 -27.27
N GLY A 346 3.08 20.88 -28.56
CA GLY A 346 2.15 21.86 -29.14
C GLY A 346 0.67 21.46 -29.07
N GLY A 347 0.39 20.17 -28.87
CA GLY A 347 -0.95 19.64 -28.62
C GLY A 347 -1.28 19.36 -27.15
N ASN A 348 -0.39 19.73 -26.22
CA ASN A 348 -0.61 19.45 -24.80
C ASN A 348 -1.83 20.19 -24.27
N LYS A 349 -2.75 19.44 -23.64
CA LYS A 349 -4.01 19.98 -23.13
C LYS A 349 -4.18 19.57 -21.67
N PRO A 350 -4.87 20.42 -20.86
CA PRO A 350 -5.25 20.03 -19.53
C PRO A 350 -6.08 18.74 -19.52
N THR A 351 -5.77 17.86 -18.59
CA THR A 351 -6.58 16.67 -18.32
C THR A 351 -7.69 17.04 -17.34
N ASN A 352 -8.94 16.81 -17.74
CA ASN A 352 -10.09 17.06 -16.89
C ASN A 352 -10.63 15.72 -16.34
N THR A 353 -10.90 15.67 -15.06
CA THR A 353 -11.58 14.55 -14.40
C THR A 353 -12.92 15.02 -13.86
N ASN A 354 -13.99 14.29 -14.19
CA ASN A 354 -15.31 14.53 -13.60
C ASN A 354 -15.95 13.17 -13.35
N SER A 355 -16.16 12.85 -12.08
CA SER A 355 -16.84 11.62 -11.70
C SER A 355 -17.78 11.87 -10.53
N PHE A 356 -18.92 11.19 -10.52
CA PHE A 356 -19.87 11.26 -9.42
C PHE A 356 -20.49 9.91 -9.11
N THR A 357 -20.82 9.72 -7.84
CA THR A 357 -21.58 8.58 -7.36
C THR A 357 -22.79 9.06 -6.61
N GLN A 358 -23.95 8.53 -6.96
CA GLN A 358 -25.23 8.79 -6.29
C GLN A 358 -25.79 7.47 -5.77
N VAL A 359 -26.27 7.48 -4.53
CA VAL A 359 -26.90 6.33 -3.88
C VAL A 359 -28.19 6.81 -3.22
N ALA A 360 -29.26 6.09 -3.46
CA ALA A 360 -30.50 6.24 -2.72
C ALA A 360 -30.82 4.93 -2.01
N SER A 361 -31.25 5.01 -0.76
CA SER A 361 -31.46 3.84 0.08
C SER A 361 -32.75 3.93 0.87
N PHE A 362 -33.41 2.79 1.04
CA PHE A 362 -34.51 2.60 1.97
C PHE A 362 -34.14 1.51 2.96
N PHE A 363 -34.40 1.72 4.24
CA PHE A 363 -34.04 0.74 5.25
C PHE A 363 -35.06 0.64 6.37
N GLY A 364 -35.13 -0.55 6.96
CA GLY A 364 -35.91 -0.84 8.15
C GLY A 364 -35.10 -1.67 9.14
N ILE A 365 -35.23 -1.37 10.41
CA ILE A 365 -34.56 -2.03 11.53
C ILE A 365 -35.63 -2.37 12.57
N ALA A 366 -35.67 -3.62 13.03
CA ALA A 366 -36.54 -4.03 14.12
C ALA A 366 -35.73 -4.80 15.16
N SER A 367 -35.93 -4.47 16.42
CA SER A 367 -35.38 -5.18 17.58
C SER A 367 -36.50 -5.51 18.56
N TYR A 368 -36.55 -6.74 19.01
CA TYR A 368 -37.46 -7.21 20.01
C TYR A 368 -36.71 -7.97 21.08
N CYS A 369 -36.87 -7.57 22.34
CA CYS A 369 -36.29 -8.25 23.49
C CYS A 369 -37.42 -8.72 24.42
N TYR A 370 -37.41 -10.01 24.73
CA TYR A 370 -38.33 -10.62 25.66
C TYR A 370 -37.63 -10.89 27.01
N ASP A 371 -38.15 -10.28 28.06
CA ASP A 371 -37.73 -10.47 29.47
C ASP A 371 -36.21 -10.37 29.67
N ASN A 372 -35.52 -9.50 28.92
CA ASN A 372 -34.06 -9.38 28.91
C ASN A 372 -33.32 -10.72 28.70
N ARG A 373 -33.98 -11.74 28.12
CA ARG A 373 -33.44 -13.09 27.87
C ARG A 373 -33.29 -13.42 26.41
N TYR A 374 -34.30 -13.09 25.60
CA TYR A 374 -34.33 -13.44 24.18
C TYR A 374 -34.41 -12.18 23.33
N VAL A 375 -33.37 -11.93 22.49
CA VAL A 375 -33.32 -10.75 21.62
C VAL A 375 -33.39 -11.20 20.17
N PHE A 376 -34.28 -10.60 19.39
CA PHE A 376 -34.46 -10.82 17.96
C PHE A 376 -34.21 -9.50 17.25
N ASN A 377 -33.32 -9.51 16.25
CA ASN A 377 -33.02 -8.35 15.40
C ASN A 377 -33.30 -8.69 13.94
N ALA A 378 -33.93 -7.79 13.22
CA ALA A 378 -34.16 -7.88 11.80
C ALA A 378 -33.80 -6.55 11.13
N ASN A 379 -33.00 -6.60 10.06
CA ASN A 379 -32.61 -5.44 9.27
C ASN A 379 -32.91 -5.73 7.81
N ILE A 380 -33.46 -4.75 7.10
CA ILE A 380 -33.64 -4.77 5.66
C ILE A 380 -33.17 -3.45 5.09
N ARG A 381 -32.46 -3.50 3.97
CA ARG A 381 -32.00 -2.31 3.24
C ARG A 381 -32.01 -2.58 1.75
N SER A 382 -32.44 -1.61 0.99
CA SER A 382 -32.36 -1.62 -0.47
C SER A 382 -31.61 -0.38 -0.94
N ASP A 383 -30.50 -0.62 -1.64
CA ASP A 383 -29.62 0.44 -2.16
C ASP A 383 -29.71 0.48 -3.69
N GLY A 384 -29.95 1.66 -4.23
CA GLY A 384 -29.88 1.93 -5.67
C GLY A 384 -28.73 2.90 -5.97
N SER A 385 -27.90 2.59 -6.97
CA SER A 385 -26.74 3.41 -7.34
C SER A 385 -26.69 3.64 -8.85
N ASN A 386 -26.14 4.79 -9.26
CA ASN A 386 -25.82 5.08 -10.66
C ASN A 386 -24.63 4.25 -11.19
N LYS A 387 -23.95 3.48 -10.34
CA LYS A 387 -22.85 2.57 -10.74
C LYS A 387 -23.35 1.22 -11.25
N PHE A 388 -24.62 0.92 -11.15
CA PHE A 388 -25.23 -0.36 -11.58
C PHE A 388 -26.23 -0.18 -12.66
N GLY A 389 -26.42 -1.31 -13.34
CA GLY A 389 -27.32 -1.72 -14.40
C GLY A 389 -28.26 -0.69 -14.97
N SER A 390 -28.26 -0.57 -16.27
CA SER A 390 -29.31 0.14 -16.97
C SER A 390 -30.70 -0.51 -16.75
N ASP A 391 -30.73 -1.83 -16.46
CA ASP A 391 -31.95 -2.55 -16.08
C ASP A 391 -32.32 -2.26 -14.61
N PRO A 392 -33.51 -1.74 -14.32
CA PRO A 392 -34.02 -1.50 -12.97
C PRO A 392 -33.93 -2.72 -12.05
N LYS A 393 -34.07 -3.93 -12.59
CA LYS A 393 -33.96 -5.20 -11.86
C LYS A 393 -32.61 -5.38 -11.16
N TYR A 394 -31.53 -4.89 -11.75
CA TYR A 394 -30.17 -5.02 -11.21
C TYR A 394 -29.68 -3.77 -10.48
N ARG A 395 -30.42 -2.66 -10.58
CA ARG A 395 -30.06 -1.38 -9.94
C ARG A 395 -30.27 -1.42 -8.43
N TRP A 396 -31.32 -2.07 -7.97
CA TRP A 396 -31.68 -2.16 -6.56
C TRP A 396 -31.28 -3.51 -5.98
N LEU A 397 -30.47 -3.50 -4.92
CA LEU A 397 -30.12 -4.71 -4.20
C LEU A 397 -30.77 -4.71 -2.83
N PRO A 398 -31.74 -5.59 -2.56
CA PRO A 398 -32.22 -5.83 -1.21
C PRO A 398 -31.20 -6.67 -0.43
N THR A 399 -30.71 -6.13 0.68
CA THR A 399 -29.90 -6.79 1.67
C THR A 399 -30.71 -6.94 2.95
N TYR A 400 -30.52 -8.04 3.66
CA TYR A 400 -31.21 -8.27 4.92
C TYR A 400 -30.37 -9.11 5.87
N SER A 401 -30.64 -8.96 7.15
CA SER A 401 -30.05 -9.81 8.20
C SER A 401 -31.03 -10.06 9.33
N PHE A 402 -30.95 -11.26 9.88
CA PHE A 402 -31.67 -11.69 11.06
C PHE A 402 -30.67 -12.17 12.10
N ALA A 403 -30.87 -11.79 13.35
CA ALA A 403 -30.02 -12.25 14.44
C ALA A 403 -30.90 -12.59 15.67
N VAL A 404 -30.48 -13.63 16.36
CA VAL A 404 -31.06 -14.05 17.64
C VAL A 404 -29.96 -14.06 18.67
N LYS A 405 -30.28 -13.62 19.89
CA LYS A 405 -29.40 -13.72 21.04
C LYS A 405 -30.20 -14.29 22.21
N TRP A 406 -29.66 -15.33 22.82
CA TRP A 406 -30.14 -15.89 24.09
C TRP A 406 -29.16 -15.53 25.18
N ILE A 407 -29.63 -14.79 26.21
CA ILE A 407 -28.88 -14.41 27.42
C ILE A 407 -29.15 -15.48 28.47
N ALA A 408 -28.42 -16.58 28.36
CA ALA A 408 -28.63 -17.76 29.21
C ALA A 408 -28.37 -17.45 30.68
N SER A 409 -27.48 -16.51 30.98
CA SER A 409 -27.22 -16.08 32.39
C SER A 409 -28.44 -15.48 33.09
N ASN A 410 -29.49 -15.04 32.35
CA ASN A 410 -30.69 -14.47 32.89
C ASN A 410 -31.80 -15.52 33.13
N GLU A 411 -31.50 -16.80 32.85
CA GLU A 411 -32.45 -17.89 33.09
C GLU A 411 -32.41 -18.36 34.56
N SER A 412 -33.59 -18.76 35.06
CA SER A 412 -33.74 -19.18 36.45
C SER A 412 -32.84 -20.36 36.85
N PHE A 413 -32.51 -21.26 35.92
CA PHE A 413 -31.65 -22.40 36.21
C PHE A 413 -30.16 -22.01 36.40
N LEU A 414 -29.73 -20.81 35.97
CA LEU A 414 -28.39 -20.27 36.18
C LEU A 414 -28.34 -19.23 37.32
N GLU A 415 -29.44 -18.82 37.89
CA GLU A 415 -29.54 -17.80 38.95
C GLU A 415 -28.61 -18.10 40.15
N ASN A 416 -28.43 -19.37 40.46
CA ASN A 416 -27.56 -19.79 41.55
C ASN A 416 -26.08 -19.94 41.16
N ALA A 417 -25.75 -19.83 39.88
CA ALA A 417 -24.39 -19.94 39.38
C ALA A 417 -23.68 -18.57 39.46
N LYS A 418 -23.41 -18.09 40.67
CA LYS A 418 -22.83 -16.75 40.95
C LYS A 418 -21.51 -16.47 40.22
N TRP A 419 -20.80 -17.51 39.80
CA TRP A 419 -19.56 -17.38 39.04
C TRP A 419 -19.77 -17.05 37.57
N ILE A 420 -21.02 -17.11 37.07
CA ILE A 420 -21.41 -16.71 35.70
C ILE A 420 -22.05 -15.33 35.76
N ASN A 421 -21.35 -14.30 35.33
CA ASN A 421 -21.89 -12.93 35.27
C ASN A 421 -22.65 -12.67 33.94
N ASN A 422 -22.17 -13.25 32.86
CA ASN A 422 -22.84 -13.25 31.57
C ASN A 422 -22.51 -14.53 30.82
N LEU A 423 -23.54 -15.13 30.25
CA LEU A 423 -23.41 -16.21 29.28
C LEU A 423 -24.48 -15.97 28.22
N SER A 424 -24.07 -15.70 27.00
CA SER A 424 -25.01 -15.48 25.92
C SER A 424 -24.59 -16.18 24.65
N PHE A 425 -25.56 -16.70 23.92
CA PHE A 425 -25.40 -17.35 22.61
C PHE A 425 -26.02 -16.46 21.53
N ARG A 426 -25.32 -16.28 20.42
CA ARG A 426 -25.76 -15.48 19.28
C ARG A 426 -25.77 -16.32 18.01
N GLY A 427 -26.78 -16.13 17.19
CA GLY A 427 -26.84 -16.66 15.84
C GLY A 427 -27.30 -15.59 14.88
N SER A 428 -26.69 -15.51 13.71
CA SER A 428 -27.16 -14.58 12.68
C SER A 428 -27.03 -15.16 11.30
N TYR A 429 -27.92 -14.69 10.43
CA TYR A 429 -27.91 -14.93 8.99
C TYR A 429 -28.18 -13.63 8.25
N GLY A 430 -27.42 -13.38 7.19
CA GLY A 430 -27.63 -12.18 6.39
C GLY A 430 -27.11 -12.31 4.96
N ILE A 431 -27.60 -11.41 4.11
CA ILE A 431 -27.12 -11.22 2.74
C ILE A 431 -26.53 -9.82 2.63
N GLN A 432 -25.31 -9.72 2.14
CA GLN A 432 -24.60 -8.49 1.85
C GLN A 432 -24.31 -8.40 0.35
N GLY A 433 -24.29 -7.18 -0.19
CA GLY A 433 -23.85 -6.90 -1.53
C GLY A 433 -22.51 -6.17 -1.55
N ASN A 434 -21.70 -6.40 -2.58
CA ASN A 434 -20.47 -5.69 -2.84
C ASN A 434 -20.43 -5.15 -4.27
N ILE A 435 -19.69 -4.07 -4.47
CA ILE A 435 -19.51 -3.37 -5.74
C ILE A 435 -18.03 -3.43 -6.11
N HIS A 436 -17.75 -3.78 -7.35
CA HIS A 436 -16.41 -3.59 -7.90
C HIS A 436 -16.30 -2.17 -8.50
N GLU A 437 -15.47 -1.29 -7.92
CA GLU A 437 -15.41 0.15 -8.28
C GLU A 437 -15.07 0.40 -9.75
N SER A 438 -14.24 -0.45 -10.36
CA SER A 438 -13.86 -0.33 -11.77
C SER A 438 -14.89 -0.91 -12.75
N ALA A 439 -15.89 -1.66 -12.27
CA ALA A 439 -16.93 -2.21 -13.12
C ALA A 439 -18.02 -1.15 -13.41
N THR A 440 -18.44 -1.09 -14.65
CA THR A 440 -19.53 -0.21 -15.09
C THR A 440 -20.42 -0.94 -16.12
N PRO A 441 -21.74 -0.77 -16.04
CA PRO A 441 -22.65 -1.34 -17.03
C PRO A 441 -22.70 -0.55 -18.34
N TYR A 442 -22.09 0.65 -18.38
CA TYR A 442 -22.15 1.55 -19.51
C TYR A 442 -21.03 1.34 -20.51
N LEU A 443 -21.30 1.67 -21.78
CA LEU A 443 -20.28 1.81 -22.81
C LEU A 443 -19.30 2.94 -22.42
N ILE A 444 -18.01 2.65 -22.42
CA ILE A 444 -16.99 3.67 -22.23
C ILE A 444 -16.24 3.82 -23.57
N VAL A 445 -16.18 5.05 -24.02
CA VAL A 445 -15.38 5.44 -25.19
C VAL A 445 -14.24 6.36 -24.75
N THR A 446 -13.10 6.21 -25.37
CA THR A 446 -11.97 7.16 -25.26
C THR A 446 -11.84 7.88 -26.59
N VAL A 447 -11.62 9.20 -26.52
CA VAL A 447 -11.26 9.99 -27.70
C VAL A 447 -9.79 9.68 -28.01
N GLY A 448 -9.56 9.12 -29.18
CA GLY A 448 -8.21 8.84 -29.70
C GLY A 448 -7.63 10.00 -30.51
N ASP A 449 -6.54 9.72 -31.20
CA ASP A 449 -5.90 10.65 -32.11
C ASP A 449 -6.84 11.02 -33.27
N ARG A 450 -6.48 12.04 -34.01
CA ARG A 450 -7.20 12.41 -35.24
C ARG A 450 -6.99 11.35 -36.30
N ASP A 451 -8.06 11.01 -37.02
CA ASP A 451 -7.96 10.21 -38.23
C ASP A 451 -7.08 10.94 -39.25
N ARG A 452 -6.11 10.23 -39.82
CA ARG A 452 -5.10 10.80 -40.73
C ARG A 452 -5.69 11.30 -42.06
N VAL A 453 -6.85 10.78 -42.45
CA VAL A 453 -7.49 11.11 -43.72
C VAL A 453 -8.49 12.23 -43.53
N THR A 454 -9.35 12.12 -42.51
CA THR A 454 -10.46 13.06 -42.26
C THR A 454 -10.08 14.23 -41.36
N GLY A 455 -8.99 14.14 -40.59
CA GLY A 455 -8.60 15.11 -39.57
C GLY A 455 -9.53 15.17 -38.36
N LEU A 456 -10.55 14.32 -38.28
CA LEU A 456 -11.53 14.30 -37.21
C LEU A 456 -11.05 13.44 -36.03
N PRO A 457 -11.46 13.77 -34.77
CA PRO A 457 -11.17 12.93 -33.63
C PRO A 457 -11.80 11.53 -33.79
N VAL A 458 -11.02 10.49 -33.55
CA VAL A 458 -11.50 9.10 -33.56
C VAL A 458 -11.87 8.70 -32.13
N SER A 459 -13.06 8.12 -31.97
CA SER A 459 -13.46 7.51 -30.70
C SER A 459 -13.23 6.00 -30.74
N LYS A 460 -12.56 5.48 -29.73
CA LYS A 460 -12.35 4.03 -29.54
C LYS A 460 -13.22 3.56 -28.39
N ILE A 461 -13.85 2.40 -28.54
CA ILE A 461 -14.53 1.73 -27.44
C ILE A 461 -13.44 1.28 -26.46
N SER A 462 -13.45 1.83 -25.26
CA SER A 462 -12.53 1.42 -24.18
C SER A 462 -13.12 0.27 -23.36
N ARG A 463 -14.45 0.20 -23.26
CA ARG A 463 -15.15 -0.84 -22.54
C ARG A 463 -16.54 -1.08 -23.11
N LEU A 464 -16.88 -2.35 -23.34
CA LEU A 464 -18.20 -2.76 -23.77
C LEU A 464 -19.23 -2.59 -22.65
N PRO A 465 -20.49 -2.25 -22.97
CA PRO A 465 -21.56 -2.21 -21.98
C PRO A 465 -21.91 -3.62 -21.52
N ASN A 466 -22.26 -3.76 -20.25
CA ASN A 466 -22.86 -4.96 -19.70
C ASN A 466 -24.09 -4.59 -18.86
N PRO A 467 -25.30 -4.57 -19.46
CA PRO A 467 -26.53 -4.22 -18.75
C PRO A 467 -26.90 -5.21 -17.65
N ASP A 468 -26.42 -6.47 -17.73
CA ASP A 468 -26.65 -7.53 -16.75
C ASP A 468 -25.69 -7.50 -15.57
N LEU A 469 -24.76 -6.55 -15.56
CA LEU A 469 -23.80 -6.41 -14.45
C LEU A 469 -24.56 -6.09 -13.17
N ARG A 470 -24.36 -6.94 -12.16
CA ARG A 470 -25.07 -6.88 -10.89
C ARG A 470 -24.10 -6.97 -9.71
N TRP A 471 -24.64 -6.74 -8.53
CA TRP A 471 -23.93 -6.84 -7.28
C TRP A 471 -23.43 -8.27 -7.01
N GLU A 472 -22.22 -8.38 -6.47
CA GLU A 472 -21.77 -9.60 -5.82
C GLU A 472 -22.60 -9.85 -4.56
N LYS A 473 -22.99 -11.09 -4.30
CA LYS A 473 -23.84 -11.45 -3.16
C LYS A 473 -23.09 -12.37 -2.21
N THR A 474 -23.00 -11.97 -0.95
CA THR A 474 -22.44 -12.80 0.12
C THR A 474 -23.52 -13.17 1.13
N LYS A 475 -23.80 -14.47 1.24
CA LYS A 475 -24.66 -15.06 2.27
C LYS A 475 -23.79 -15.45 3.45
N SER A 476 -24.06 -14.90 4.62
CA SER A 476 -23.25 -15.08 5.82
C SER A 476 -24.05 -15.78 6.91
N TRP A 477 -23.47 -16.79 7.55
CA TRP A 477 -23.90 -17.43 8.77
C TRP A 477 -22.87 -17.17 9.85
N ASN A 478 -23.33 -16.84 11.04
CA ASN A 478 -22.48 -16.68 12.22
C ASN A 478 -23.18 -17.30 13.42
N ALA A 479 -22.39 -18.01 14.26
CA ALA A 479 -22.80 -18.46 15.58
C ALA A 479 -21.72 -18.10 16.57
N ALA A 480 -22.10 -17.60 17.75
CA ALA A 480 -21.16 -17.09 18.73
C ALA A 480 -21.61 -17.36 20.16
N VAL A 481 -20.64 -17.41 21.06
CA VAL A 481 -20.83 -17.40 22.49
C VAL A 481 -20.03 -16.26 23.12
N ASP A 482 -20.67 -15.48 24.00
CA ASP A 482 -20.00 -14.46 24.80
C ASP A 482 -20.15 -14.84 26.27
N PHE A 483 -19.09 -14.69 27.05
CA PHE A 483 -19.10 -15.01 28.47
C PHE A 483 -18.33 -13.98 29.29
N ALA A 484 -18.82 -13.80 30.52
CA ALA A 484 -18.11 -13.12 31.60
C ALA A 484 -18.27 -13.95 32.87
N LEU A 485 -17.18 -14.33 33.48
CA LEU A 485 -17.12 -15.28 34.61
C LEU A 485 -16.32 -14.69 35.78
N PHE A 486 -16.58 -15.19 36.99
CA PHE A 486 -15.84 -14.86 38.21
C PHE A 486 -15.78 -13.35 38.50
N ASP A 487 -16.95 -12.71 38.57
CA ASP A 487 -17.11 -11.25 38.74
C ASP A 487 -16.43 -10.43 37.62
N GLY A 488 -16.45 -10.98 36.40
CA GLY A 488 -15.89 -10.35 35.23
C GLY A 488 -14.37 -10.44 35.12
N ARG A 489 -13.73 -11.30 35.92
CA ARG A 489 -12.29 -11.55 35.83
C ARG A 489 -11.90 -12.28 34.54
N VAL A 490 -12.80 -13.09 34.01
CA VAL A 490 -12.60 -13.79 32.73
C VAL A 490 -13.71 -13.37 31.77
N LYS A 491 -13.37 -12.66 30.74
CA LYS A 491 -14.28 -12.21 29.66
C LYS A 491 -13.81 -12.73 28.33
N GLY A 492 -14.74 -13.25 27.54
CA GLY A 492 -14.36 -13.73 26.22
C GLY A 492 -15.54 -13.89 25.28
N GLY A 493 -15.19 -14.15 24.05
CA GLY A 493 -16.12 -14.49 22.99
C GLY A 493 -15.48 -15.44 22.00
N PHE A 494 -16.30 -16.29 21.42
CA PHE A 494 -15.89 -17.19 20.36
C PHE A 494 -16.96 -17.20 19.28
N ASP A 495 -16.54 -16.93 18.04
CA ASP A 495 -17.37 -16.84 16.85
C ASP A 495 -16.95 -17.89 15.83
N ILE A 496 -17.92 -18.53 15.19
CA ILE A 496 -17.73 -19.35 13.99
C ILE A 496 -18.59 -18.79 12.87
N TYR A 497 -18.05 -18.77 11.66
CA TYR A 497 -18.77 -18.21 10.54
C TYR A 497 -18.53 -18.96 9.23
N ARG A 498 -19.51 -18.83 8.33
CA ARG A 498 -19.41 -19.24 6.94
C ARG A 498 -20.03 -18.18 6.05
N LYS A 499 -19.27 -17.72 5.04
CA LYS A 499 -19.68 -16.73 4.03
C LYS A 499 -19.60 -17.38 2.65
N ASN A 500 -20.73 -17.46 1.96
CA ASN A 500 -20.80 -17.96 0.58
C ASN A 500 -21.03 -16.78 -0.33
N THR A 501 -20.04 -16.44 -1.15
CA THR A 501 -20.11 -15.36 -2.13
C THR A 501 -20.41 -15.95 -3.50
N SER A 502 -21.38 -15.36 -4.17
CA SER A 502 -21.78 -15.68 -5.54
C SER A 502 -21.79 -14.41 -6.38
N ASP A 503 -21.89 -14.59 -7.69
CA ASP A 503 -21.92 -13.48 -8.64
C ASP A 503 -20.65 -12.61 -8.57
N LEU A 504 -19.47 -13.18 -8.21
CA LEU A 504 -18.20 -12.46 -8.24
C LEU A 504 -17.95 -11.90 -9.64
N ILE A 505 -17.53 -10.65 -9.70
CA ILE A 505 -17.23 -9.98 -10.96
C ILE A 505 -15.86 -10.43 -11.43
N MET A 506 -15.82 -11.03 -12.60
CA MET A 506 -14.64 -11.54 -13.27
C MET A 506 -14.48 -10.90 -14.64
N SER A 507 -13.27 -10.89 -15.17
CA SER A 507 -13.00 -10.52 -16.56
C SER A 507 -13.16 -11.72 -17.47
N LYS A 508 -13.66 -11.48 -18.69
CA LYS A 508 -13.76 -12.45 -19.76
C LYS A 508 -13.13 -11.88 -21.03
N GLN A 509 -12.26 -12.66 -21.69
CA GLN A 509 -11.85 -12.31 -23.03
C GLN A 509 -13.02 -12.47 -23.99
N VAL A 510 -13.17 -11.56 -24.90
CA VAL A 510 -14.19 -11.58 -25.95
C VAL A 510 -13.50 -11.51 -27.32
N ALA A 511 -14.20 -11.97 -28.34
CA ALA A 511 -13.66 -11.95 -29.69
C ALA A 511 -13.24 -10.52 -30.08
N ALA A 512 -12.06 -10.38 -30.68
CA ALA A 512 -11.54 -9.08 -31.15
C ALA A 512 -12.50 -8.35 -32.11
N SER A 513 -13.38 -9.09 -32.78
CA SER A 513 -14.46 -8.56 -33.63
C SER A 513 -15.48 -7.69 -32.87
N THR A 514 -15.55 -7.78 -31.53
CA THR A 514 -16.37 -6.91 -30.67
C THR A 514 -15.77 -5.53 -30.46
N GLY A 515 -14.53 -5.31 -30.92
CA GLY A 515 -13.76 -4.08 -30.69
C GLY A 515 -13.10 -3.98 -29.30
N GLN A 516 -13.17 -5.04 -28.49
CA GLN A 516 -12.58 -5.14 -27.16
C GLN A 516 -12.04 -6.55 -26.92
N ASN A 517 -11.08 -6.65 -25.99
CA ASN A 517 -10.51 -7.93 -25.60
C ASN A 517 -11.09 -8.46 -24.29
N VAL A 518 -11.74 -7.61 -23.47
CA VAL A 518 -12.19 -7.98 -22.13
C VAL A 518 -13.58 -7.43 -21.83
N LEU A 519 -14.45 -8.28 -21.27
CA LEU A 519 -15.77 -7.94 -20.72
C LEU A 519 -15.82 -8.34 -19.23
N TYR A 520 -16.34 -7.47 -18.37
CA TYR A 520 -16.63 -7.79 -16.97
C TYR A 520 -18.03 -8.37 -16.80
N TYR A 521 -18.17 -9.48 -16.08
CA TYR A 521 -19.45 -10.15 -15.85
C TYR A 521 -19.45 -10.92 -14.52
N ASN A 522 -20.63 -11.30 -14.05
CA ASN A 522 -20.80 -12.00 -12.77
C ASN A 522 -20.78 -13.52 -12.99
N ALA A 523 -19.68 -14.20 -12.60
CA ALA A 523 -19.51 -15.63 -12.88
C ALA A 523 -18.86 -16.45 -11.74
N GLY A 524 -18.09 -15.83 -10.85
CA GLY A 524 -17.34 -16.55 -9.84
C GLY A 524 -18.12 -16.88 -8.56
N LYS A 525 -17.63 -17.89 -7.83
CA LYS A 525 -18.15 -18.24 -6.49
C LYS A 525 -16.97 -18.53 -5.55
N MET A 526 -17.15 -18.15 -4.29
CA MET A 526 -16.14 -18.34 -3.24
C MET A 526 -16.82 -18.66 -1.90
N VAL A 527 -16.19 -19.49 -1.11
CA VAL A 527 -16.59 -19.78 0.27
C VAL A 527 -15.49 -19.35 1.22
N ASN A 528 -15.85 -18.57 2.23
CA ASN A 528 -15.01 -18.28 3.38
C ASN A 528 -15.60 -18.95 4.61
N LYS A 529 -14.76 -19.64 5.39
CA LYS A 529 -15.13 -20.24 6.67
C LYS A 529 -14.03 -20.00 7.69
N GLY A 530 -14.43 -19.72 8.90
CA GLY A 530 -13.46 -19.42 9.93
C GLY A 530 -14.04 -19.42 11.32
N PHE A 531 -13.15 -19.21 12.25
CA PHE A 531 -13.46 -18.96 13.65
C PHE A 531 -12.54 -17.88 14.19
N GLU A 532 -13.05 -17.14 15.14
CA GLU A 532 -12.31 -16.11 15.85
C GLU A 532 -12.72 -16.05 17.31
N GLY A 533 -11.83 -15.58 18.14
CA GLY A 533 -12.12 -15.48 19.56
C GLY A 533 -11.17 -14.53 20.26
N PHE A 534 -11.62 -14.12 21.44
CA PHE A 534 -10.81 -13.34 22.35
C PHE A 534 -11.08 -13.77 23.80
N VAL A 535 -10.07 -13.59 24.64
CA VAL A 535 -10.16 -13.77 26.08
C VAL A 535 -9.41 -12.63 26.77
N ASN A 536 -10.07 -11.98 27.71
CA ASN A 536 -9.48 -10.98 28.59
C ASN A 536 -9.51 -11.51 30.02
N LEU A 537 -8.37 -11.48 30.69
CA LEU A 537 -8.16 -12.00 32.03
C LEU A 537 -7.71 -10.86 32.95
N ASP A 538 -8.44 -10.65 34.05
CA ASP A 538 -7.99 -9.83 35.16
C ASP A 538 -7.26 -10.77 36.14
N LEU A 539 -5.94 -10.98 35.91
CA LEU A 539 -5.12 -11.98 36.62
C LEU A 539 -4.91 -11.59 38.07
N VAL A 540 -4.63 -10.32 38.29
CA VAL A 540 -4.48 -9.75 39.63
C VAL A 540 -5.25 -8.45 39.70
N ASN A 541 -6.11 -8.29 40.67
CA ASN A 541 -6.83 -7.05 40.94
C ASN A 541 -6.92 -6.87 42.46
N ASN A 542 -5.94 -6.15 43.00
CA ASN A 542 -5.92 -5.83 44.44
C ASN A 542 -5.56 -4.33 44.61
N ARG A 543 -5.33 -3.89 45.84
CA ARG A 543 -5.08 -2.49 46.19
C ARG A 543 -3.85 -1.92 45.48
N ASP A 544 -2.78 -2.72 45.35
CA ASP A 544 -1.48 -2.25 44.86
C ASP A 544 -1.20 -2.68 43.43
N TRP A 545 -1.75 -3.78 42.94
CA TRP A 545 -1.49 -4.35 41.64
C TRP A 545 -2.78 -4.61 40.86
N ASP A 546 -2.80 -4.20 39.62
CA ASP A 546 -3.78 -4.57 38.62
C ASP A 546 -3.01 -5.16 37.41
N TRP A 547 -3.26 -6.45 37.12
CA TRP A 547 -2.61 -7.14 36.00
C TRP A 547 -3.68 -7.73 35.08
N ARG A 548 -3.71 -7.23 33.89
CA ARG A 548 -4.62 -7.67 32.83
C ARG A 548 -3.84 -8.33 31.70
N PHE A 549 -4.44 -9.35 31.13
CA PHE A 549 -3.94 -10.05 29.96
C PHE A 549 -5.06 -10.22 28.94
N GLY A 550 -4.81 -9.82 27.70
CA GLY A 550 -5.70 -9.99 26.57
C GLY A 550 -5.09 -10.92 25.53
N PHE A 551 -5.89 -11.79 24.95
CA PHE A 551 -5.51 -12.64 23.84
C PHE A 551 -6.63 -12.67 22.81
N ASN A 552 -6.29 -12.51 21.52
CA ASN A 552 -7.23 -12.67 20.43
C ASN A 552 -6.61 -13.48 19.29
N PHE A 553 -7.46 -14.17 18.55
CA PHE A 553 -7.07 -14.99 17.41
C PHE A 553 -8.18 -15.07 16.39
N GLY A 554 -7.80 -15.19 15.14
CA GLY A 554 -8.72 -15.42 14.03
C GLY A 554 -8.11 -16.35 13.00
N ARG A 555 -8.89 -17.34 12.56
CA ARG A 555 -8.56 -18.24 11.47
C ARG A 555 -9.60 -18.10 10.37
N ASN A 556 -9.14 -17.74 9.18
CA ASN A 556 -9.97 -17.72 7.98
C ASN A 556 -9.39 -18.65 6.92
N VAL A 557 -10.25 -19.45 6.32
CA VAL A 557 -9.91 -20.26 5.15
C VAL A 557 -10.91 -19.92 4.06
N ASN A 558 -10.43 -19.50 2.92
CA ASN A 558 -11.27 -19.30 1.75
C ASN A 558 -11.00 -20.37 0.69
N GLU A 559 -11.98 -20.61 -0.15
CA GLU A 559 -11.93 -21.57 -1.24
C GLU A 559 -12.73 -21.02 -2.41
N ILE A 560 -12.12 -20.97 -3.58
CA ILE A 560 -12.79 -20.64 -4.83
C ILE A 560 -13.53 -21.89 -5.30
N THR A 561 -14.84 -21.80 -5.39
CA THR A 561 -15.69 -22.96 -5.77
C THR A 561 -16.15 -22.89 -7.22
N LEU A 562 -15.99 -21.76 -7.87
CA LEU A 562 -16.22 -21.59 -9.31
C LEU A 562 -15.34 -20.44 -9.82
N ALA A 563 -14.50 -20.73 -10.80
CA ALA A 563 -13.74 -19.74 -11.56
C ALA A 563 -13.88 -20.06 -13.05
N ASN A 564 -14.35 -19.14 -13.85
CA ASN A 564 -14.31 -19.30 -15.31
C ASN A 564 -12.93 -18.88 -15.82
N ARG A 565 -12.24 -19.80 -16.50
CA ARG A 565 -10.86 -19.64 -17.02
C ARG A 565 -10.75 -19.75 -18.53
N ASP A 566 -11.84 -19.91 -19.27
CA ASP A 566 -11.83 -20.22 -20.71
C ASP A 566 -11.15 -19.13 -21.56
N ASP A 567 -10.58 -18.10 -20.91
CA ASP A 567 -10.22 -16.85 -21.52
C ASP A 567 -8.74 -16.45 -21.37
N LEU A 568 -7.96 -17.20 -20.59
CA LEU A 568 -6.57 -16.86 -20.33
C LEU A 568 -5.62 -17.67 -21.21
N SER A 569 -4.62 -17.00 -21.83
CA SER A 569 -3.51 -17.73 -22.44
C SER A 569 -2.73 -18.48 -21.37
N GLU A 570 -2.12 -19.61 -21.72
CA GLU A 570 -1.30 -20.40 -20.79
C GLU A 570 -0.22 -19.55 -20.12
N ALA A 571 0.42 -18.65 -20.84
CA ALA A 571 1.41 -17.72 -20.29
C ALA A 571 0.81 -16.79 -19.22
N SER A 572 -0.38 -16.24 -19.48
CA SER A 572 -1.08 -15.38 -18.51
C SER A 572 -1.51 -16.16 -17.26
N VAL A 573 -1.90 -17.41 -17.41
CA VAL A 573 -2.22 -18.31 -16.28
C VAL A 573 -0.97 -18.48 -15.39
N VAL A 574 0.19 -18.77 -15.99
CA VAL A 574 1.44 -18.93 -15.25
C VAL A 574 1.83 -17.65 -14.52
N ASP A 575 1.77 -16.50 -15.19
CA ASP A 575 2.10 -15.18 -14.57
C ASP A 575 1.20 -14.89 -13.36
N GLN A 576 -0.09 -15.15 -13.47
CA GLN A 576 -1.04 -14.97 -12.37
C GLN A 576 -0.83 -16.00 -11.24
N MET A 577 -0.44 -17.24 -11.55
CA MET A 577 -0.06 -18.26 -10.55
C MET A 577 1.19 -17.82 -9.76
N LEU A 578 2.21 -17.33 -10.44
CA LEU A 578 3.44 -16.83 -9.81
C LEU A 578 3.18 -15.60 -8.94
N ALA A 579 2.28 -14.72 -9.37
CA ALA A 579 1.87 -13.54 -8.62
C ALA A 579 0.89 -13.85 -7.47
N GLY A 580 0.33 -15.06 -7.41
CA GLY A 580 -0.71 -15.43 -6.44
C GLY A 580 -2.04 -14.71 -6.67
N THR A 581 -2.32 -14.29 -7.91
CA THR A 581 -3.55 -13.56 -8.27
C THR A 581 -4.56 -14.42 -9.02
N LEU A 582 -4.15 -15.61 -9.50
CA LEU A 582 -5.05 -16.51 -10.21
C LEU A 582 -6.10 -17.12 -9.29
N ALA A 583 -7.35 -17.05 -9.70
CA ALA A 583 -8.44 -17.78 -9.08
C ALA A 583 -8.41 -19.25 -9.55
N VAL A 584 -8.04 -20.17 -8.66
CA VAL A 584 -7.97 -21.62 -8.93
C VAL A 584 -9.06 -22.35 -8.15
N GLU A 585 -9.94 -23.10 -8.84
CA GLU A 585 -10.98 -23.89 -8.18
C GLU A 585 -10.40 -24.90 -7.19
N GLY A 586 -11.03 -25.01 -6.03
CA GLY A 586 -10.55 -25.85 -4.92
C GLY A 586 -9.38 -25.27 -4.13
N GLN A 587 -8.85 -24.11 -4.53
CA GLN A 587 -7.74 -23.43 -3.84
C GLN A 587 -8.19 -22.11 -3.18
N PRO A 588 -7.46 -21.65 -2.16
CA PRO A 588 -7.69 -20.32 -1.62
C PRO A 588 -7.26 -19.24 -2.62
N ILE A 589 -7.94 -18.09 -2.55
CA ILE A 589 -7.46 -16.88 -3.22
C ILE A 589 -6.07 -16.51 -2.69
N GLY A 590 -5.19 -16.01 -3.55
CA GLY A 590 -3.81 -15.74 -3.16
C GLY A 590 -2.92 -16.98 -3.08
N SER A 591 -3.30 -18.10 -3.71
CA SER A 591 -2.44 -19.27 -3.84
C SER A 591 -1.20 -18.94 -4.67
N MET A 592 -0.04 -18.97 -4.03
CA MET A 592 1.26 -18.69 -4.67
C MET A 592 1.89 -19.96 -5.20
N TYR A 593 2.34 -19.92 -6.43
CA TYR A 593 3.10 -20.97 -7.08
C TYR A 593 4.51 -20.49 -7.40
N ALA A 594 5.43 -21.43 -7.59
CA ALA A 594 6.81 -21.13 -7.95
C ALA A 594 7.35 -22.26 -8.84
N TYR A 595 8.37 -21.97 -9.65
CA TYR A 595 9.07 -22.99 -10.41
C TYR A 595 9.86 -23.88 -9.49
N ARG A 596 9.82 -25.19 -9.76
CA ARG A 596 10.57 -26.17 -8.99
C ARG A 596 12.05 -26.09 -9.34
N PHE A 597 12.87 -25.61 -8.41
CA PHE A 597 14.31 -25.51 -8.58
C PHE A 597 14.99 -26.88 -8.55
N ALA A 598 15.89 -27.17 -9.49
CA ALA A 598 16.55 -28.45 -9.64
C ALA A 598 18.07 -28.44 -9.27
N GLY A 599 18.56 -27.30 -8.76
CA GLY A 599 19.97 -27.10 -8.45
C GLY A 599 20.68 -26.18 -9.45
N LEU A 600 22.01 -26.13 -9.37
CA LEU A 600 22.86 -25.46 -10.33
C LEU A 600 23.57 -26.48 -11.24
N ASN A 601 23.73 -26.12 -12.49
CA ASN A 601 24.60 -26.88 -13.40
C ASN A 601 26.04 -26.79 -12.91
N GLN A 602 26.69 -27.93 -12.74
CA GLN A 602 28.06 -28.00 -12.19
C GLN A 602 29.15 -27.58 -13.19
N ASP A 603 28.82 -27.45 -14.47
CA ASP A 603 29.79 -27.02 -15.49
C ASP A 603 29.90 -25.50 -15.60
N ASN A 604 28.80 -24.78 -15.31
CA ASN A 604 28.74 -23.34 -15.52
C ASN A 604 28.03 -22.54 -14.42
N GLY A 605 27.47 -23.21 -13.40
CA GLY A 605 26.79 -22.56 -12.28
C GLY A 605 25.42 -21.95 -12.62
N TYR A 606 24.85 -22.26 -13.77
CA TYR A 606 23.54 -21.73 -14.17
C TYR A 606 22.38 -22.45 -13.47
N PRO A 607 21.27 -21.78 -13.17
CA PRO A 607 20.17 -22.41 -12.46
C PRO A 607 19.42 -23.41 -13.35
N LEU A 608 19.04 -24.54 -12.76
CA LEU A 608 18.27 -25.61 -13.39
C LEU A 608 16.88 -25.71 -12.74
N PHE A 609 15.88 -26.06 -13.55
CA PHE A 609 14.50 -26.25 -13.14
C PHE A 609 13.95 -27.57 -13.64
N TYR A 610 12.95 -28.11 -12.95
CA TYR A 610 12.24 -29.28 -13.44
C TYR A 610 11.20 -28.88 -14.49
N ALA A 611 11.22 -29.53 -15.64
CA ALA A 611 10.14 -29.50 -16.60
C ALA A 611 9.03 -30.49 -16.18
N LYS A 612 7.81 -30.33 -16.69
CA LYS A 612 6.66 -31.20 -16.40
C LYS A 612 6.93 -32.68 -16.72
N ASN A 613 7.85 -32.98 -17.64
CA ASN A 613 8.29 -34.33 -17.97
C ASN A 613 9.35 -34.91 -17.02
N GLY A 614 9.74 -34.14 -15.96
CA GLY A 614 10.74 -34.53 -14.98
C GLY A 614 12.19 -34.29 -15.40
N GLN A 615 12.45 -33.77 -16.58
CA GLN A 615 13.81 -33.43 -17.02
C GLN A 615 14.28 -32.13 -16.32
N LYS A 616 15.60 -32.06 -16.10
CA LYS A 616 16.22 -30.82 -15.61
C LYS A 616 16.62 -29.96 -16.80
N VAL A 617 16.12 -28.75 -16.82
CA VAL A 617 16.34 -27.80 -17.90
C VAL A 617 16.74 -26.42 -17.33
N HIS A 618 17.56 -25.69 -18.03
CA HIS A 618 17.88 -24.30 -17.66
C HIS A 618 16.93 -23.29 -18.33
N ARG A 619 16.22 -23.73 -19.37
CA ARG A 619 15.24 -22.93 -20.12
C ARG A 619 14.17 -23.84 -20.70
N ALA A 620 12.93 -23.39 -20.62
CA ALA A 620 11.79 -23.93 -21.33
C ALA A 620 10.73 -22.83 -21.48
N LEU A 621 9.67 -23.08 -22.27
CA LEU A 621 8.48 -22.24 -22.19
C LEU A 621 7.95 -22.26 -20.77
N ARG A 622 7.49 -21.11 -20.27
CA ARG A 622 7.02 -20.99 -18.87
C ARG A 622 5.96 -22.03 -18.50
N GLN A 623 5.08 -22.36 -19.45
CA GLN A 623 4.02 -23.34 -19.28
C GLN A 623 4.53 -24.79 -19.24
N ASP A 624 5.74 -25.08 -19.71
CA ASP A 624 6.32 -26.42 -19.72
C ASP A 624 7.11 -26.76 -18.47
N LEU A 625 7.38 -25.74 -17.63
CA LEU A 625 8.05 -25.92 -16.36
C LEU A 625 7.08 -26.42 -15.27
N GLU A 626 7.61 -27.22 -14.35
CA GLU A 626 6.87 -27.69 -13.19
C GLU A 626 6.66 -26.55 -12.18
N LEU A 627 5.38 -26.27 -11.88
CA LEU A 627 4.99 -25.33 -10.84
C LEU A 627 4.58 -26.08 -9.58
N VAL A 628 5.14 -25.66 -8.44
CA VAL A 628 4.77 -26.17 -7.11
C VAL A 628 3.95 -25.15 -6.35
N HIS A 629 2.91 -25.60 -5.66
CA HIS A 629 2.10 -24.77 -4.77
C HIS A 629 2.88 -24.50 -3.48
N CYS A 630 3.27 -23.28 -3.25
CA CYS A 630 4.07 -22.87 -2.08
C CYS A 630 3.23 -22.49 -0.86
N GLY A 631 1.96 -22.20 -1.05
CA GLY A 631 1.05 -21.77 0.02
C GLY A 631 0.20 -20.56 -0.38
N SER A 632 -0.44 -19.93 0.60
CA SER A 632 -1.21 -18.70 0.40
C SER A 632 -0.41 -17.48 0.83
N ILE A 633 -0.56 -16.36 0.11
CA ILE A 633 -0.04 -15.05 0.54
C ILE A 633 -0.81 -14.47 1.74
N PHE A 634 -2.01 -15.00 2.02
CA PHE A 634 -2.81 -14.59 3.17
C PHE A 634 -2.59 -15.52 4.36
N PRO A 635 -2.50 -14.99 5.58
CA PRO A 635 -2.30 -15.79 6.77
C PRO A 635 -3.50 -16.70 7.04
N ARG A 636 -3.23 -17.89 7.55
CA ARG A 636 -4.28 -18.83 8.01
C ARG A 636 -4.72 -18.54 9.43
N LEU A 637 -3.81 -18.06 10.28
CA LEU A 637 -4.08 -17.70 11.66
C LEU A 637 -3.35 -16.39 11.97
N SER A 638 -4.08 -15.42 12.53
CA SER A 638 -3.50 -14.15 12.99
C SER A 638 -4.18 -13.69 14.27
N GLY A 639 -3.51 -12.83 15.00
CA GLY A 639 -4.04 -12.27 16.22
C GLY A 639 -3.01 -11.48 16.99
N GLY A 640 -3.30 -11.29 18.27
CA GLY A 640 -2.41 -10.56 19.15
C GLY A 640 -2.62 -10.97 20.60
N PHE A 641 -1.70 -10.57 21.42
CA PHE A 641 -1.85 -10.59 22.87
C PHE A 641 -1.27 -9.32 23.44
N ASP A 642 -1.90 -8.87 24.50
CA ASP A 642 -1.48 -7.71 25.25
C ASP A 642 -1.46 -8.01 26.73
N THR A 643 -0.58 -7.31 27.43
CA THR A 643 -0.57 -7.37 28.89
C THR A 643 -0.31 -5.98 29.45
N GLN A 644 -1.05 -5.65 30.49
CA GLN A 644 -0.90 -4.40 31.22
C GLN A 644 -0.76 -4.70 32.72
N VAL A 645 0.31 -4.20 33.31
CA VAL A 645 0.55 -4.27 34.75
C VAL A 645 0.54 -2.84 35.30
N THR A 646 -0.35 -2.58 36.24
CA THR A 646 -0.46 -1.27 36.89
C THR A 646 -0.14 -1.41 38.38
N PHE A 647 0.80 -0.57 38.84
CA PHE A 647 1.20 -0.50 40.24
C PHE A 647 0.60 0.73 40.95
N LYS A 648 -0.11 0.54 42.06
CA LYS A 648 -0.76 1.58 42.87
C LYS A 648 -1.63 2.56 42.10
N LYS A 649 -2.15 2.17 40.92
CA LYS A 649 -2.90 3.02 40.00
C LYS A 649 -2.08 4.22 39.47
N VAL A 650 -0.77 4.24 39.68
CA VAL A 650 0.14 5.33 39.36
C VAL A 650 1.02 4.97 38.17
N LEU A 651 1.64 3.80 38.20
CA LEU A 651 2.59 3.38 37.15
C LEU A 651 2.01 2.18 36.42
N SER A 652 1.89 2.31 35.08
CA SER A 652 1.38 1.24 34.20
C SER A 652 2.39 0.90 33.14
N LEU A 653 2.72 -0.39 32.99
CA LEU A 653 3.48 -0.96 31.89
C LEU A 653 2.53 -1.73 31.00
N SER A 654 2.52 -1.39 29.69
CA SER A 654 1.71 -2.08 28.70
C SER A 654 2.61 -2.66 27.60
N LEU A 655 2.39 -3.92 27.23
CA LEU A 655 3.05 -4.61 26.11
C LEU A 655 1.97 -5.09 25.16
N ASN A 656 2.19 -4.89 23.85
CA ASN A 656 1.27 -5.36 22.82
C ASN A 656 2.03 -6.12 21.74
N PHE A 657 1.60 -7.33 21.45
CA PHE A 657 2.19 -8.24 20.47
C PHE A 657 1.18 -8.55 19.37
N ALA A 658 1.69 -8.70 18.15
CA ALA A 658 0.93 -9.19 17.02
C ALA A 658 1.64 -10.40 16.42
N TYR A 659 0.88 -11.39 15.99
CA TYR A 659 1.40 -12.56 15.30
C TYR A 659 0.58 -12.91 14.06
N SER A 660 1.26 -13.51 13.10
CA SER A 660 0.65 -14.01 11.86
C SER A 660 1.35 -15.29 11.45
N THR A 661 0.60 -16.30 11.03
CA THR A 661 1.15 -17.60 10.63
C THR A 661 0.41 -18.21 9.45
N GLY A 662 1.10 -19.04 8.69
CA GLY A 662 0.55 -19.83 7.59
C GLY A 662 0.45 -19.06 6.27
N SER A 663 1.18 -17.96 6.12
CA SER A 663 1.36 -17.24 4.86
C SER A 663 2.77 -17.45 4.30
N VAL A 664 2.89 -17.22 3.00
CA VAL A 664 4.17 -17.23 2.28
C VAL A 664 4.34 -15.95 1.49
N SER A 665 5.58 -15.56 1.28
CA SER A 665 5.90 -14.42 0.43
C SER A 665 7.21 -14.67 -0.32
N ARG A 666 7.36 -14.02 -1.46
CA ARG A 666 8.57 -14.10 -2.27
C ARG A 666 9.64 -13.19 -1.66
N LEU A 667 10.85 -13.70 -1.55
CA LEU A 667 12.00 -12.90 -1.14
C LEU A 667 12.31 -11.82 -2.18
N PRO A 668 12.96 -10.70 -1.80
CA PRO A 668 13.41 -9.70 -2.75
C PRO A 668 14.18 -10.33 -3.91
N LYS A 669 14.03 -9.75 -5.09
CA LYS A 669 14.73 -10.26 -6.28
C LYS A 669 16.23 -10.34 -6.01
N PHE A 670 16.83 -11.46 -6.38
CA PHE A 670 18.26 -11.63 -6.33
C PHE A 670 18.92 -11.00 -7.56
N TYR A 671 18.29 -11.13 -8.70
CA TYR A 671 18.75 -10.67 -9.99
C TYR A 671 17.77 -9.68 -10.61
N ASP A 672 18.19 -8.44 -10.88
CA ASP A 672 17.34 -7.37 -11.41
C ASP A 672 17.55 -7.13 -12.91
N SER A 673 18.70 -7.51 -13.48
CA SER A 673 19.09 -7.22 -14.85
C SER A 673 20.04 -8.28 -15.42
N TYR A 674 20.06 -8.40 -16.74
CA TYR A 674 20.97 -9.27 -17.50
C TYR A 674 22.43 -8.81 -17.48
N THR A 675 22.68 -7.56 -17.10
CA THR A 675 24.00 -7.00 -17.01
C THR A 675 24.20 -6.38 -15.63
N ILE A 676 25.34 -6.66 -15.03
CA ILE A 676 25.71 -6.03 -13.77
C ILE A 676 26.22 -4.63 -14.08
N ASP A 677 25.41 -3.62 -13.74
CA ASP A 677 25.80 -2.22 -13.83
C ASP A 677 26.86 -1.91 -12.75
N PRO A 678 28.05 -1.42 -13.13
CA PRO A 678 29.08 -1.00 -12.18
C PRO A 678 28.63 0.03 -11.14
N LEU A 679 27.63 0.85 -11.47
CA LEU A 679 27.07 1.86 -10.57
C LEU A 679 26.05 1.29 -9.57
N THR A 680 25.66 0.01 -9.72
CA THR A 680 24.64 -0.60 -8.86
C THR A 680 25.26 -1.30 -7.66
N ASN A 681 24.67 -1.08 -6.49
CA ASN A 681 24.93 -1.86 -5.29
C ASN A 681 24.15 -3.17 -5.33
N LEU A 682 24.77 -4.25 -4.88
CA LEU A 682 24.22 -5.59 -4.91
C LEU A 682 24.01 -6.15 -3.49
N SER A 683 23.19 -7.20 -3.37
CA SER A 683 23.08 -7.96 -2.11
C SER A 683 24.39 -8.66 -1.76
N ASP A 684 24.70 -8.78 -0.48
CA ASP A 684 25.84 -9.58 0.02
C ASP A 684 25.76 -11.08 -0.39
N GLU A 685 24.58 -11.55 -0.79
CA GLU A 685 24.37 -12.91 -1.30
C GLU A 685 25.20 -13.22 -2.55
N TRP A 686 25.50 -12.19 -3.36
CA TRP A 686 26.32 -12.32 -4.56
C TRP A 686 27.74 -12.80 -4.27
N LEU A 687 28.29 -12.55 -3.09
CA LEU A 687 29.59 -13.06 -2.66
C LEU A 687 29.60 -14.59 -2.49
N LYS A 688 28.41 -15.21 -2.39
CA LYS A 688 28.18 -16.65 -2.23
C LYS A 688 27.82 -17.36 -3.54
N CYS A 689 27.88 -16.67 -4.66
CA CYS A 689 27.60 -17.24 -5.98
C CYS A 689 28.54 -18.41 -6.28
N TRP A 690 28.06 -19.34 -7.09
CA TRP A 690 28.84 -20.43 -7.63
C TRP A 690 30.07 -19.92 -8.40
N LYS A 691 31.24 -20.52 -8.22
CA LYS A 691 32.52 -20.13 -8.84
C LYS A 691 33.14 -21.28 -9.62
N GLN A 692 32.98 -22.53 -9.17
CA GLN A 692 33.58 -23.71 -9.78
C GLN A 692 32.82 -24.99 -9.47
N ALA A 693 33.08 -26.02 -10.27
CA ALA A 693 32.49 -27.35 -10.06
C ALA A 693 32.75 -27.86 -8.63
N GLY A 694 31.72 -28.38 -7.98
CA GLY A 694 31.78 -28.84 -6.60
C GLY A 694 31.38 -27.81 -5.55
N ASP A 695 31.15 -26.56 -5.90
CA ASP A 695 30.63 -25.55 -4.99
C ASP A 695 29.23 -25.93 -4.50
N ASN A 696 29.08 -25.97 -3.17
CA ASN A 696 27.79 -26.22 -2.52
C ASN A 696 27.08 -24.89 -2.20
N THR A 697 26.48 -24.31 -3.21
CA THR A 697 25.71 -23.06 -3.10
C THR A 697 24.39 -23.18 -3.85
N ILE A 698 23.41 -22.38 -3.43
CA ILE A 698 22.13 -22.21 -4.14
C ILE A 698 22.12 -20.97 -5.04
N TYR A 699 23.13 -20.12 -4.92
CA TYR A 699 23.20 -18.85 -5.66
C TYR A 699 23.91 -19.07 -7.01
N PRO A 700 23.24 -18.78 -8.13
CA PRO A 700 23.80 -19.04 -9.46
C PRO A 700 25.04 -18.18 -9.73
N ALA A 701 25.89 -18.66 -10.64
CA ALA A 701 26.99 -17.87 -11.14
C ALA A 701 26.49 -16.59 -11.78
N PRO A 702 27.18 -15.44 -11.60
CA PRO A 702 26.92 -14.26 -12.43
C PRO A 702 27.14 -14.62 -13.89
N TYR A 703 26.32 -14.12 -14.80
CA TYR A 703 26.48 -14.42 -16.21
C TYR A 703 26.51 -13.19 -17.11
N ASN A 704 27.05 -13.41 -18.30
CA ASN A 704 27.05 -12.46 -19.38
C ASN A 704 26.01 -12.87 -20.44
N SER A 705 25.29 -11.87 -20.96
CA SER A 705 24.23 -12.09 -21.95
C SER A 705 24.75 -12.77 -23.23
N THR A 706 26.02 -12.57 -23.62
CA THR A 706 26.61 -13.17 -24.82
C THR A 706 26.88 -14.65 -24.63
N ASP A 707 27.47 -15.04 -23.51
CA ASP A 707 27.74 -16.47 -23.19
C ASP A 707 26.43 -17.22 -23.02
N MET A 708 25.44 -16.59 -22.38
CA MET A 708 24.11 -17.19 -22.25
C MET A 708 23.44 -17.40 -23.61
N LYS A 709 23.53 -16.43 -24.52
CA LYS A 709 23.01 -16.58 -25.88
C LYS A 709 23.66 -17.74 -26.61
N ASN A 710 25.00 -17.84 -26.51
CA ASN A 710 25.78 -18.91 -27.16
C ASN A 710 25.44 -20.27 -26.54
N TYR A 711 25.38 -20.35 -25.21
CA TYR A 711 24.99 -21.56 -24.49
C TYR A 711 23.59 -22.04 -24.87
N LEU A 712 22.62 -21.14 -24.92
CA LEU A 712 21.25 -21.46 -25.33
C LEU A 712 21.14 -21.86 -26.80
N ALA A 713 21.96 -21.34 -27.67
CA ALA A 713 22.00 -21.71 -29.10
C ALA A 713 22.61 -23.09 -29.32
N THR A 714 23.61 -23.51 -28.52
CA THR A 714 24.30 -24.79 -28.67
C THR A 714 23.51 -25.97 -28.15
N GLU A 715 22.75 -25.80 -27.07
CA GLU A 715 22.05 -26.92 -26.42
C GLU A 715 20.71 -27.29 -27.08
N THR A 716 20.04 -26.37 -27.74
CA THR A 716 18.66 -26.59 -28.20
C THR A 716 18.55 -26.92 -29.69
N GLY A 717 19.63 -26.77 -30.49
CA GLY A 717 19.57 -26.99 -31.93
C GLY A 717 18.59 -26.09 -32.69
N SER A 718 17.91 -25.19 -32.04
CA SER A 718 16.98 -24.24 -32.62
C SER A 718 17.39 -22.81 -32.25
N VAL A 719 17.73 -22.05 -33.26
CA VAL A 719 17.96 -20.60 -33.14
C VAL A 719 16.64 -19.93 -32.79
N TYR A 720 16.33 -19.81 -31.49
CA TYR A 720 15.28 -18.90 -31.06
C TYR A 720 15.91 -17.48 -31.01
N ASP A 721 15.57 -16.71 -32.00
CA ASP A 721 16.00 -15.30 -32.10
C ASP A 721 15.38 -14.51 -30.97
N ILE A 722 16.24 -14.04 -30.06
CA ILE A 722 15.86 -13.16 -28.94
C ILE A 722 15.39 -11.79 -29.45
N SER A 723 15.67 -11.46 -30.74
CA SER A 723 15.30 -10.19 -31.37
C SER A 723 13.81 -10.10 -31.73
N GLU A 724 13.09 -11.21 -31.82
CA GLU A 724 11.67 -11.22 -32.18
C GLU A 724 10.71 -11.18 -30.98
N GLY A 725 11.04 -10.51 -29.90
CA GLY A 725 10.02 -10.12 -28.90
C GLY A 725 8.98 -11.19 -28.52
N ILE A 726 9.32 -12.49 -28.59
CA ILE A 726 8.43 -13.56 -28.14
C ILE A 726 8.35 -13.48 -26.62
N SER A 727 7.40 -12.72 -26.17
CA SER A 727 7.04 -12.58 -24.76
C SER A 727 6.65 -13.97 -24.24
N GLY A 728 7.53 -14.60 -23.49
CA GLY A 728 7.25 -15.90 -22.91
C GLY A 728 8.47 -16.74 -22.57
N HIS A 729 9.64 -16.43 -23.13
CA HIS A 729 10.87 -17.11 -22.75
C HIS A 729 11.50 -16.42 -21.56
N SER A 730 11.45 -17.07 -20.43
CA SER A 730 12.07 -16.57 -19.24
C SER A 730 13.54 -16.91 -19.26
N ASP A 731 14.34 -15.90 -19.13
CA ASP A 731 15.69 -15.95 -18.64
C ASP A 731 15.79 -16.86 -17.40
N PRO A 732 16.77 -17.76 -17.32
CA PRO A 732 16.98 -18.63 -16.16
C PRO A 732 17.08 -17.88 -14.82
N TYR A 733 17.57 -16.65 -14.80
CA TYR A 733 17.68 -15.85 -13.58
C TYR A 733 16.34 -15.22 -13.17
N ASN A 734 15.47 -14.90 -14.13
CA ASN A 734 14.10 -14.54 -13.81
C ASN A 734 13.33 -15.76 -13.27
N LEU A 735 13.55 -16.95 -13.85
CA LEU A 735 13.01 -18.21 -13.31
C LEU A 735 13.54 -18.47 -11.90
N TYR A 736 14.83 -18.18 -11.63
CA TYR A 736 15.41 -18.31 -10.31
C TYR A 736 14.73 -17.42 -9.29
N ASN A 737 14.47 -16.14 -9.63
CA ASN A 737 13.72 -15.24 -8.77
C ASN A 737 12.30 -15.76 -8.48
N ASP A 738 11.70 -16.49 -9.42
CA ASP A 738 10.35 -17.04 -9.32
C ASP A 738 10.32 -18.51 -8.86
N SER A 739 11.46 -19.03 -8.40
CA SER A 739 11.57 -20.42 -7.92
C SER A 739 11.13 -20.59 -6.46
N ASP A 740 10.86 -21.85 -6.08
CA ASP A 740 10.41 -22.26 -4.75
C ASP A 740 11.44 -21.96 -3.64
N ILE A 741 12.73 -21.96 -3.96
CA ILE A 741 13.79 -21.62 -3.00
C ILE A 741 13.75 -20.11 -2.64
N ARG A 742 13.17 -19.26 -3.50
CA ARG A 742 12.98 -17.84 -3.28
C ARG A 742 11.64 -17.51 -2.59
N VAL A 743 10.89 -18.53 -2.19
CA VAL A 743 9.69 -18.38 -1.35
C VAL A 743 10.02 -18.70 0.10
N ALA A 744 9.62 -17.82 1.00
CA ALA A 744 9.80 -17.94 2.44
C ALA A 744 8.46 -17.91 3.18
N LYS A 745 8.40 -18.50 4.38
CA LYS A 745 7.27 -18.28 5.28
C LYS A 745 7.24 -16.82 5.69
N ALA A 746 6.07 -16.20 5.57
CA ALA A 746 5.84 -14.83 6.01
C ALA A 746 5.26 -14.78 7.45
N ASP A 747 5.49 -15.84 8.22
CA ASP A 747 5.12 -15.93 9.62
C ASP A 747 5.94 -14.95 10.46
N PHE A 748 5.29 -14.28 11.40
CA PHE A 748 5.99 -13.36 12.29
C PHE A 748 5.35 -13.27 13.69
N LEU A 749 6.18 -12.85 14.64
CA LEU A 749 5.79 -12.33 15.94
C LEU A 749 6.44 -10.95 16.11
N LYS A 750 5.63 -9.91 16.35
CA LYS A 750 6.08 -8.52 16.51
C LYS A 750 5.72 -7.98 17.87
N LEU A 751 6.67 -7.33 18.52
CA LEU A 751 6.40 -6.45 19.66
C LEU A 751 6.03 -5.07 19.10
N LYS A 752 4.71 -4.84 18.99
CA LYS A 752 4.15 -3.63 18.36
C LYS A 752 4.29 -2.41 19.26
N MET A 753 4.18 -2.58 20.59
CA MET A 753 4.20 -1.45 21.50
C MET A 753 4.71 -1.88 22.89
N VAL A 754 5.57 -1.07 23.46
CA VAL A 754 5.89 -1.02 24.89
C VAL A 754 5.56 0.39 25.37
N ALA A 755 4.70 0.52 26.37
CA ALA A 755 4.34 1.84 26.90
C ALA A 755 4.44 1.85 28.43
N LEU A 756 5.12 2.87 28.94
CA LEU A 756 5.20 3.20 30.36
C LEU A 756 4.39 4.47 30.59
N SER A 757 3.35 4.38 31.44
CA SER A 757 2.48 5.51 31.74
C SER A 757 2.53 5.83 33.24
N TYR A 758 2.67 7.10 33.57
CA TYR A 758 2.70 7.62 34.94
C TYR A 758 1.53 8.57 35.15
N SER A 759 0.58 8.18 35.98
CA SER A 759 -0.52 9.04 36.43
C SER A 759 -0.04 9.85 37.62
N VAL A 760 -0.04 11.17 37.47
CA VAL A 760 0.46 12.06 38.55
C VAL A 760 -0.44 12.00 39.78
N PRO A 761 0.10 11.80 40.98
CA PRO A 761 -0.67 11.71 42.20
C PRO A 761 -1.41 12.99 42.58
N GLN A 762 -2.53 12.87 43.29
CA GLN A 762 -3.44 13.97 43.60
C GLN A 762 -2.78 15.17 44.32
N ASN A 763 -1.86 14.93 45.23
CA ASN A 763 -1.15 15.99 45.95
C ASN A 763 -0.32 16.90 45.02
N VAL A 764 0.19 16.34 43.92
CA VAL A 764 0.92 17.14 42.88
C VAL A 764 -0.09 17.85 41.97
N LEU A 765 -1.21 17.18 41.62
CA LEU A 765 -2.27 17.77 40.82
C LEU A 765 -2.89 19.01 41.48
N ASP A 766 -3.13 18.92 42.78
CA ASP A 766 -3.66 20.02 43.61
C ASP A 766 -2.69 21.23 43.63
N PHE A 767 -1.38 20.97 43.72
CA PHE A 767 -0.35 22.02 43.62
C PHE A 767 -0.33 22.66 42.23
N LEU A 768 -0.53 21.88 41.17
CA LEU A 768 -0.52 22.37 39.78
C LEU A 768 -1.87 22.96 39.37
N HIS A 769 -2.94 22.87 40.19
CA HIS A 769 -4.32 23.30 39.91
C HIS A 769 -4.89 22.62 38.64
N VAL A 770 -4.62 21.33 38.46
CA VAL A 770 -5.12 20.52 37.35
C VAL A 770 -5.91 19.31 37.87
N SER A 771 -6.91 18.87 37.08
CA SER A 771 -7.79 17.74 37.48
C SER A 771 -7.12 16.38 37.23
N SER A 772 -6.33 16.24 36.18
CA SER A 772 -5.55 15.04 35.91
C SER A 772 -4.34 15.35 35.05
N MET A 773 -3.28 14.55 35.23
CA MET A 773 -2.09 14.60 34.38
C MET A 773 -1.53 13.20 34.19
N LEU A 774 -1.35 12.82 32.94
CA LEU A 774 -0.77 11.54 32.51
C LEU A 774 0.50 11.82 31.69
N VAL A 775 1.61 11.23 32.11
CA VAL A 775 2.88 11.23 31.35
C VAL A 775 3.08 9.84 30.77
N ARG A 776 3.36 9.76 29.48
CA ARG A 776 3.53 8.49 28.79
C ARG A 776 4.79 8.48 27.94
N PHE A 777 5.60 7.43 28.11
CA PHE A 777 6.68 7.08 27.20
C PHE A 777 6.31 5.80 26.46
N GLN A 778 6.51 5.76 25.16
CA GLN A 778 6.11 4.64 24.32
C GLN A 778 7.15 4.34 23.26
N VAL A 779 7.42 3.06 23.05
CA VAL A 779 8.22 2.55 21.93
C VAL A 779 7.33 1.66 21.06
N MET A 780 7.30 1.92 19.77
CA MET A 780 6.56 1.11 18.81
C MET A 780 7.53 0.36 17.89
N ASN A 781 7.10 -0.81 17.39
CA ASN A 781 7.83 -1.65 16.44
C ASN A 781 9.25 -2.03 16.90
N LEU A 782 9.38 -2.43 18.18
CA LEU A 782 10.70 -2.64 18.79
C LEU A 782 11.46 -3.81 18.13
N PHE A 783 10.79 -4.92 17.82
CA PHE A 783 11.40 -6.03 17.09
C PHE A 783 10.38 -6.91 16.35
N THR A 784 10.87 -7.63 15.36
CA THR A 784 10.12 -8.64 14.60
C THR A 784 10.93 -9.94 14.59
N ILE A 785 10.27 -11.06 14.93
CA ILE A 785 10.79 -12.41 14.78
C ILE A 785 10.11 -13.01 13.55
N ALA A 786 10.88 -13.47 12.57
CA ALA A 786 10.42 -14.05 11.32
C ALA A 786 11.31 -15.21 10.87
N ASP A 787 10.98 -15.85 9.75
CA ASP A 787 11.80 -16.91 9.14
C ASP A 787 13.21 -16.40 8.84
N LYS A 788 14.21 -17.25 9.07
CA LYS A 788 15.65 -16.94 8.83
C LYS A 788 15.96 -16.53 7.39
N LYS A 789 15.17 -16.98 6.42
CA LYS A 789 15.32 -16.57 5.02
C LYS A 789 15.15 -15.07 4.80
N TRP A 790 14.41 -14.39 5.68
CA TRP A 790 14.25 -12.93 5.65
C TRP A 790 15.48 -12.14 6.13
N LYS A 791 16.43 -12.82 6.82
CA LYS A 791 17.66 -12.17 7.31
C LYS A 791 17.42 -10.89 8.14
N GLY A 792 16.33 -10.81 8.89
CA GLY A 792 15.95 -9.64 9.66
C GLY A 792 15.06 -8.64 8.92
N LEU A 793 14.83 -8.81 7.62
CA LEU A 793 13.83 -8.03 6.88
C LEU A 793 12.42 -8.35 7.37
N ASP A 794 11.54 -7.37 7.28
CA ASP A 794 10.15 -7.53 7.68
C ASP A 794 9.34 -8.24 6.58
N PRO A 795 8.73 -9.41 6.85
CA PRO A 795 7.92 -10.12 5.87
C PRO A 795 6.71 -9.31 5.36
N GLU A 796 6.15 -8.40 6.17
CA GLU A 796 5.00 -7.57 5.77
C GLU A 796 5.38 -6.52 4.71
N THR A 797 6.66 -6.12 4.63
CA THR A 797 7.14 -5.13 3.65
C THR A 797 7.80 -5.77 2.44
N ASN A 798 7.81 -7.10 2.35
CA ASN A 798 8.52 -7.87 1.31
C ASN A 798 10.02 -7.51 1.17
N GLY A 799 10.61 -6.92 2.20
CA GLY A 799 12.02 -6.57 2.28
C GLY A 799 12.52 -5.50 1.29
N ALA A 800 11.65 -4.99 0.41
CA ALA A 800 12.02 -4.04 -0.65
C ALA A 800 11.70 -2.57 -0.31
N ASN A 801 11.08 -2.32 0.84
CA ASN A 801 10.66 -0.99 1.29
C ASN A 801 11.30 -0.63 2.63
N ILE A 802 11.10 0.62 3.07
CA ILE A 802 11.52 1.04 4.40
C ILE A 802 10.78 0.17 5.43
N PRO A 803 11.50 -0.57 6.30
CA PRO A 803 10.86 -1.39 7.32
C PRO A 803 10.17 -0.49 8.35
N ALA A 804 9.24 -1.07 9.13
CA ALA A 804 8.66 -0.39 10.28
C ALA A 804 9.73 -0.24 11.36
N LEU A 805 10.44 0.89 11.35
CA LEU A 805 11.51 1.20 12.32
C LEU A 805 10.94 1.48 13.71
N PRO A 806 11.72 1.27 14.78
CA PRO A 806 11.33 1.65 16.13
C PRO A 806 11.02 3.15 16.23
N THR A 807 9.85 3.48 16.78
CA THR A 807 9.42 4.87 17.00
C THR A 807 9.30 5.12 18.50
N TYR A 808 9.99 6.14 19.00
CA TYR A 808 9.99 6.56 20.40
C TYR A 808 9.06 7.77 20.55
N SER A 809 8.10 7.70 21.46
CA SER A 809 7.15 8.79 21.68
C SER A 809 7.09 9.17 23.14
N PHE A 810 7.03 10.47 23.39
CA PHE A 810 6.78 11.04 24.71
C PHE A 810 5.54 11.92 24.64
N GLY A 811 4.60 11.75 25.58
CA GLY A 811 3.35 12.49 25.60
C GLY A 811 2.95 12.91 27.01
N ILE A 812 2.34 14.09 27.10
CA ILE A 812 1.73 14.61 28.33
C ILE A 812 0.29 14.97 27.99
N ASN A 813 -0.65 14.44 28.79
CA ASN A 813 -2.06 14.80 28.74
C ASN A 813 -2.43 15.49 30.06
N VAL A 814 -2.99 16.70 29.99
CA VAL A 814 -3.41 17.49 31.13
C VAL A 814 -4.89 17.85 30.99
N SER A 815 -5.66 17.68 32.05
CA SER A 815 -7.05 18.15 32.15
C SER A 815 -7.16 19.16 33.29
N PHE A 816 -7.83 20.25 33.03
CA PHE A 816 -8.02 21.35 33.99
C PHE A 816 -9.41 21.33 34.63
#